data_4700e1606a18ca132ce3925671ccc2fc
#
_entry.id   4700e1606a18ca132ce3925671ccc2fc
#
_cell.length_a   1.000
_cell.length_b   1.000
_cell.length_c   1.000
_cell.angle_alpha   90.00
_cell.angle_beta   90.00
_cell.angle_gamma   90.00
#
_symmetry.space_group_name_H-M   'P 1'
#
loop_
_entity.id
_entity.type
_entity.pdbx_description
1 polymer ?
#
loop_
_entity_poly.entity_id
_entity_poly.type
_entity_poly.pdbx_seq_one_letter_code
_entity_poly.pdbx_strand_id
1 'polypeptide(L)'
;MALSKDDRARLIKSGKLARTALAAAHMGTRMTPHSGEDAAPSEVSLPGDITEYLRGALLVEDAGDGLVQPYRFSEKQLRYLDSVGRGRRARATSGICLALVTTGSEVSFDCHVTAALDPAHPLYSEVMEHLGSLGQAEDGLIDGIDAVVEGGQSHTVAVRDGRIAVRFDNPEHLPLEVRIYLPLIMSVAVGRLVSNGTAVPAPRRGYLLALGDSITQGFVVGCPSLSYPALLSAELGLDLVNQAVCGYVFDQKTLTGIKALRKEPPAAITVAYGTNDWGCEGSGKEIRRDASAYLDRLCKLFPNTPIYVLTPLWRADEADEATLAGIPNGKSLSWVRRAIERACRGHENVTVVDGASILPRSPLMFADGRLHPGSTGAGIVAEALAAAVRNGGGVGVGGRGPQADPVSAPVPGPEVATTADALCAVDAESLSRPGVPGTHCEFDRLWRLRQEDGCPWDREQTHESLVRYMVEEAYEAAEALRADDASHMAEELGDVLYQVVLNSQVAAEEGAFTIDDVCRAIDEKLVRRHPHVFGGVDAETPEDVARIWDNVKRRERETAGASAREPEVGLLDSVPRAMPALMQCQKISARAAKVGFDWDDVSGVWDKVHEERDEFEREPTGSQARALEFGDLLFSLVNVARMEGIDAEGALAQSNEKFRRRWSRMEDLAREKGCDLDALSTAELNELWDRAKQEESHS
;
A
#
# COMPACT_ATOMS: atom_id res chain seq x y z
N MET A 1 23.59 17.73 -0.78
CA MET A 1 23.84 17.55 0.66
C MET A 1 23.47 16.11 1.00
N ALA A 2 24.44 15.26 1.29
CA ALA A 2 24.14 13.86 1.63
C ALA A 2 23.38 13.84 2.96
N LEU A 3 22.24 13.15 2.98
CA LEU A 3 21.46 12.93 4.19
C LEU A 3 22.35 12.30 5.27
N SER A 4 22.29 12.82 6.50
CA SER A 4 23.03 12.27 7.62
C SER A 4 22.60 10.82 7.93
N LYS A 5 23.46 10.05 8.62
CA LYS A 5 23.11 8.69 9.08
C LYS A 5 21.79 8.68 9.88
N ASP A 6 21.51 9.76 10.64
CA ASP A 6 20.29 9.90 11.44
C ASP A 6 19.07 10.21 10.58
N ASP A 7 19.21 10.96 9.48
CA ASP A 7 18.10 11.20 8.55
C ASP A 7 17.76 9.94 7.75
N ARG A 8 18.77 9.13 7.39
CA ARG A 8 18.56 7.80 6.79
C ARG A 8 17.87 6.84 7.77
N ALA A 9 18.26 6.87 9.04
CA ALA A 9 17.62 6.07 10.09
C ALA A 9 16.16 6.48 10.34
N ARG A 10 15.84 7.79 10.26
CA ARG A 10 14.46 8.30 10.37
C ARG A 10 13.60 7.92 9.16
N LEU A 11 14.15 8.00 7.94
CA LEU A 11 13.47 7.56 6.72
C LEU A 11 13.23 6.05 6.71
N ILE A 12 14.20 5.26 7.18
CA ILE A 12 14.08 3.81 7.34
C ILE A 12 13.04 3.48 8.42
N LYS A 13 12.98 4.26 9.52
CA LYS A 13 11.98 4.10 10.58
C LYS A 13 10.55 4.41 10.08
N SER A 14 10.36 5.46 9.27
CA SER A 14 9.07 5.78 8.66
C SER A 14 8.61 4.74 7.64
N GLY A 15 9.54 4.19 6.84
CA GLY A 15 9.26 3.06 5.94
C GLY A 15 8.94 1.76 6.68
N LYS A 16 9.48 1.58 7.91
CA LYS A 16 9.19 0.45 8.79
C LYS A 16 7.75 0.49 9.30
N LEU A 17 7.24 1.67 9.64
CA LEU A 17 5.86 1.88 10.12
C LEU A 17 4.80 1.50 9.07
N ALA A 18 4.95 1.96 7.82
CA ALA A 18 4.03 1.64 6.74
C ALA A 18 4.01 0.13 6.39
N ARG A 19 5.12 -0.58 6.64
CA ARG A 19 5.25 -2.03 6.37
C ARG A 19 4.88 -2.91 7.53
N THR A 20 4.99 -2.43 8.76
CA THR A 20 4.54 -3.18 9.94
C THR A 20 3.01 -3.30 9.93
N ALA A 21 2.28 -2.30 9.47
CA ALA A 21 0.85 -2.39 9.25
C ALA A 21 0.49 -3.41 8.15
N LEU A 22 1.23 -3.45 7.03
CA LEU A 22 1.05 -4.45 5.97
C LEU A 22 1.50 -5.86 6.40
N ALA A 23 2.59 -5.98 7.17
CA ALA A 23 3.10 -7.26 7.68
C ALA A 23 2.25 -7.78 8.85
N ALA A 24 1.68 -6.92 9.69
CA ALA A 24 0.76 -7.33 10.76
C ALA A 24 -0.55 -7.90 10.19
N ALA A 25 -1.04 -7.36 9.07
CA ALA A 25 -2.17 -7.93 8.34
C ALA A 25 -1.87 -9.34 7.79
N HIS A 26 -0.61 -9.64 7.46
CA HIS A 26 -0.16 -10.98 7.04
C HIS A 26 0.21 -11.91 8.21
N MET A 27 0.49 -11.38 9.42
CA MET A 27 0.87 -12.17 10.60
C MET A 27 -0.29 -12.57 11.52
N GLY A 28 -1.52 -12.19 11.18
CA GLY A 28 -2.72 -12.36 12.02
C GLY A 28 -3.23 -13.77 12.24
N THR A 29 -2.40 -14.83 12.05
CA THR A 29 -2.77 -16.18 12.52
C THR A 29 -1.55 -16.95 13.01
N ARG A 30 -1.06 -16.61 14.19
CA ARG A 30 -0.35 -17.59 15.02
C ARG A 30 -1.39 -18.56 15.59
N MET A 31 -1.51 -19.71 14.97
CA MET A 31 -2.25 -20.82 15.58
C MET A 31 -1.51 -21.31 16.82
N THR A 32 -2.18 -21.24 17.97
CA THR A 32 -1.85 -22.07 19.14
C THR A 32 -1.97 -23.54 18.75
N PRO A 33 -1.08 -24.41 19.23
CA PRO A 33 -1.21 -25.84 18.97
C PRO A 33 -2.42 -26.38 19.73
N HIS A 34 -3.47 -26.72 19.01
CA HIS A 34 -4.51 -27.59 19.56
C HIS A 34 -3.97 -29.01 19.63
N SER A 35 -3.80 -29.51 20.86
CA SER A 35 -3.64 -30.93 21.17
C SER A 35 -5.01 -31.59 21.04
N GLY A 36 -5.30 -32.10 19.84
CA GLY A 36 -6.40 -33.01 19.59
C GLY A 36 -5.89 -34.04 18.61
N GLU A 37 -5.78 -35.30 19.04
CA GLU A 37 -5.55 -36.44 18.15
C GLU A 37 -6.79 -36.65 17.28
N ASP A 38 -6.90 -35.92 16.17
CA ASP A 38 -7.79 -36.26 15.08
C ASP A 38 -7.01 -37.06 14.05
N ALA A 39 -7.59 -38.18 13.61
CA ALA A 39 -7.04 -39.07 12.61
C ALA A 39 -6.59 -38.27 11.38
N ALA A 40 -5.32 -38.39 11.00
CA ALA A 40 -4.76 -37.74 9.83
C ALA A 40 -5.64 -38.05 8.60
N PRO A 41 -6.14 -37.02 7.88
CA PRO A 41 -6.89 -37.25 6.66
C PRO A 41 -6.00 -38.02 5.69
N SER A 42 -6.55 -39.02 5.03
CA SER A 42 -5.84 -39.91 4.10
C SER A 42 -5.25 -39.06 2.96
N GLU A 43 -3.93 -38.94 2.92
CA GLU A 43 -3.21 -38.28 1.81
C GLU A 43 -3.54 -39.01 0.50
N VAL A 44 -4.12 -38.31 -0.45
CA VAL A 44 -4.37 -38.82 -1.80
C VAL A 44 -3.27 -38.30 -2.71
N SER A 45 -2.44 -39.24 -3.21
CA SER A 45 -1.47 -38.94 -4.25
C SER A 45 -2.21 -38.47 -5.51
N LEU A 46 -1.80 -37.36 -6.11
CA LEU A 46 -2.51 -36.81 -7.26
C LEU A 46 -2.30 -37.64 -8.51
N PRO A 47 -3.32 -37.75 -9.39
CA PRO A 47 -3.19 -38.49 -10.65
C PRO A 47 -2.28 -37.71 -11.63
N GLY A 48 -1.42 -38.40 -12.33
CA GLY A 48 -0.58 -37.85 -13.40
C GLY A 48 0.80 -37.41 -12.98
N ASP A 49 1.54 -36.85 -13.92
CA ASP A 49 2.89 -36.32 -13.73
C ASP A 49 2.78 -34.89 -13.15
N ILE A 50 3.64 -34.53 -12.18
CA ILE A 50 3.71 -33.16 -11.60
C ILE A 50 3.88 -32.10 -12.68
N THR A 51 4.47 -32.43 -13.83
CA THR A 51 4.63 -31.50 -14.96
C THR A 51 3.31 -31.05 -15.58
N GLU A 52 2.22 -31.81 -15.39
CA GLU A 52 0.88 -31.39 -15.83
C GLU A 52 0.32 -30.23 -15.00
N TYR A 53 0.78 -30.08 -13.75
CA TYR A 53 0.40 -29.01 -12.83
C TYR A 53 1.24 -27.76 -13.00
N LEU A 54 2.43 -27.85 -13.60
CA LEU A 54 3.32 -26.72 -13.80
C LEU A 54 2.78 -25.73 -14.85
N ARG A 55 2.84 -24.44 -14.50
CA ARG A 55 2.61 -23.31 -15.41
C ARG A 55 3.85 -22.42 -15.42
N GLY A 56 4.13 -21.76 -16.54
CA GLY A 56 5.29 -20.86 -16.68
C GLY A 56 6.61 -21.54 -16.97
N ALA A 57 6.70 -22.86 -16.89
CA ALA A 57 7.90 -23.64 -17.23
C ALA A 57 7.96 -23.96 -18.73
N LEU A 58 9.10 -23.68 -19.38
CA LEU A 58 9.40 -24.01 -20.79
C LEU A 58 10.31 -25.22 -20.92
N LEU A 59 11.05 -25.58 -19.90
CA LEU A 59 11.91 -26.74 -19.81
C LEU A 59 11.72 -27.33 -18.41
N VAL A 60 11.65 -28.65 -18.35
CA VAL A 60 11.61 -29.39 -17.08
C VAL A 60 12.65 -30.48 -17.17
N GLU A 61 13.54 -30.57 -16.19
CA GLU A 61 14.59 -31.56 -16.10
C GLU A 61 14.38 -32.45 -14.87
N ASP A 62 14.78 -33.69 -14.95
CA ASP A 62 14.82 -34.59 -13.80
C ASP A 62 15.92 -34.13 -12.83
N ALA A 63 15.54 -33.83 -11.58
CA ALA A 63 16.43 -33.39 -10.52
C ALA A 63 16.88 -34.55 -9.59
N GLY A 64 16.44 -35.78 -9.86
CA GLY A 64 16.67 -36.95 -9.01
C GLY A 64 15.64 -37.06 -7.87
N ASP A 65 15.62 -38.18 -7.18
CA ASP A 65 14.77 -38.47 -6.02
C ASP A 65 13.26 -38.18 -6.22
N GLY A 66 12.80 -38.29 -7.48
CA GLY A 66 11.40 -38.00 -7.83
C GLY A 66 11.06 -36.51 -7.92
N LEU A 67 12.07 -35.65 -7.90
CA LEU A 67 11.94 -34.20 -8.08
C LEU A 67 12.17 -33.79 -9.54
N VAL A 68 11.49 -32.76 -10.00
CA VAL A 68 11.71 -32.10 -11.28
C VAL A 68 12.11 -30.65 -11.09
N GLN A 69 13.08 -30.17 -11.88
CA GLN A 69 13.52 -28.81 -11.90
C GLN A 69 12.87 -28.05 -13.06
N PRO A 70 11.92 -27.16 -12.80
CA PRO A 70 11.31 -26.36 -13.84
C PRO A 70 12.15 -25.12 -14.15
N TYR A 71 12.22 -24.76 -15.43
CA TYR A 71 12.89 -23.55 -15.91
C TYR A 71 11.95 -22.72 -16.80
N ARG A 72 11.97 -21.44 -16.66
CA ARG A 72 11.20 -20.44 -17.44
C ARG A 72 11.83 -20.11 -18.79
N PHE A 73 13.00 -20.63 -19.07
CA PHE A 73 13.74 -20.47 -20.33
C PHE A 73 13.94 -21.82 -21.03
N SER A 74 14.09 -21.79 -22.35
CA SER A 74 14.52 -22.96 -23.11
C SER A 74 16.01 -23.24 -22.85
N GLU A 75 16.43 -24.47 -23.05
CA GLU A 75 17.84 -24.92 -22.92
C GLU A 75 18.81 -24.01 -23.69
N LYS A 76 18.42 -23.58 -24.89
CA LYS A 76 19.24 -22.71 -25.74
C LYS A 76 19.39 -21.30 -25.16
N GLN A 77 18.37 -20.77 -24.51
CA GLN A 77 18.44 -19.51 -23.80
C GLN A 77 19.30 -19.61 -22.54
N LEU A 78 19.13 -20.70 -21.77
CA LEU A 78 19.95 -20.95 -20.58
C LEU A 78 21.45 -21.01 -20.92
N ARG A 79 21.82 -21.75 -21.96
CA ARG A 79 23.24 -21.82 -22.44
C ARG A 79 23.78 -20.42 -22.82
N TYR A 80 22.95 -19.60 -23.45
CA TYR A 80 23.37 -18.23 -23.77
C TYR A 80 23.54 -17.39 -22.50
N LEU A 81 22.57 -17.43 -21.58
CA LEU A 81 22.61 -16.69 -20.32
C LEU A 81 23.77 -17.13 -19.41
N ASP A 82 24.13 -18.41 -19.43
CA ASP A 82 25.37 -18.92 -18.79
C ASP A 82 26.62 -18.26 -19.39
N SER A 83 26.68 -18.15 -20.72
CA SER A 83 27.84 -17.59 -21.42
C SER A 83 28.08 -16.09 -21.14
N VAL A 84 27.04 -15.37 -20.68
CA VAL A 84 27.10 -13.94 -20.31
C VAL A 84 27.02 -13.73 -18.80
N GLY A 85 27.21 -14.78 -17.98
CA GLY A 85 27.26 -14.71 -16.52
C GLY A 85 25.89 -14.45 -15.85
N ARG A 86 24.77 -14.74 -16.54
CA ARG A 86 23.43 -14.54 -16.03
C ARG A 86 22.65 -15.84 -15.77
N GLY A 87 23.27 -16.98 -16.02
CA GLY A 87 22.60 -18.29 -15.96
C GLY A 87 22.03 -18.64 -14.61
N ARG A 88 22.72 -18.33 -13.51
CA ARG A 88 22.21 -18.55 -12.13
C ARG A 88 20.90 -17.81 -11.89
N ARG A 89 20.83 -16.52 -12.27
CA ARG A 89 19.62 -15.68 -12.11
C ARG A 89 18.48 -16.12 -13.03
N ALA A 90 18.81 -16.62 -14.22
CA ALA A 90 17.83 -17.15 -15.16
C ALA A 90 17.17 -18.44 -14.65
N ARG A 91 17.83 -19.19 -13.79
CA ARG A 91 17.30 -20.44 -13.21
C ARG A 91 16.34 -20.22 -12.05
N ALA A 92 16.24 -19.01 -11.52
CA ALA A 92 15.20 -18.68 -10.53
C ALA A 92 13.80 -19.02 -11.06
N THR A 93 12.92 -19.49 -10.18
CA THR A 93 11.59 -20.02 -10.55
C THR A 93 10.50 -18.95 -10.68
N SER A 94 10.87 -17.67 -10.74
CA SER A 94 9.95 -16.54 -10.85
C SER A 94 8.87 -16.74 -11.94
N GLY A 95 7.61 -16.57 -11.52
CA GLY A 95 6.45 -16.73 -12.42
C GLY A 95 6.08 -18.18 -12.74
N ILE A 96 6.80 -19.18 -12.21
CA ILE A 96 6.40 -20.57 -12.29
C ILE A 96 5.46 -20.86 -11.12
N CYS A 97 4.37 -21.59 -11.37
CA CYS A 97 3.48 -22.07 -10.32
C CYS A 97 2.99 -23.49 -10.57
N LEU A 98 2.60 -24.16 -9.48
CA LEU A 98 1.75 -25.37 -9.52
C LEU A 98 0.30 -24.89 -9.54
N ALA A 99 -0.49 -25.32 -10.52
CA ALA A 99 -1.88 -24.90 -10.68
C ALA A 99 -2.79 -26.12 -10.70
N LEU A 100 -3.72 -26.18 -9.77
CA LEU A 100 -4.64 -27.33 -9.59
C LEU A 100 -6.03 -26.85 -9.19
N VAL A 101 -7.03 -27.71 -9.42
CA VAL A 101 -8.36 -27.59 -8.85
C VAL A 101 -8.52 -28.70 -7.83
N THR A 102 -8.84 -28.38 -6.58
CA THR A 102 -8.96 -29.34 -5.50
C THR A 102 -10.20 -29.12 -4.64
N THR A 103 -10.75 -30.22 -4.11
CA THR A 103 -11.79 -30.20 -3.06
C THR A 103 -11.19 -30.27 -1.65
N GLY A 104 -9.87 -30.36 -1.54
CA GLY A 104 -9.17 -30.38 -0.26
C GLY A 104 -9.04 -28.99 0.36
N SER A 105 -8.56 -28.95 1.59
CA SER A 105 -8.17 -27.76 2.34
C SER A 105 -6.66 -27.70 2.62
N GLU A 106 -5.92 -28.69 2.13
CA GLU A 106 -4.46 -28.77 2.21
C GLU A 106 -3.88 -29.36 0.95
N VAL A 107 -2.81 -28.72 0.45
CA VAL A 107 -1.97 -29.20 -0.65
C VAL A 107 -0.53 -29.20 -0.16
N SER A 108 0.19 -30.29 -0.40
CA SER A 108 1.59 -30.41 -0.04
C SER A 108 2.42 -31.04 -1.17
N PHE A 109 3.71 -30.68 -1.22
CA PHE A 109 4.64 -31.15 -2.23
C PHE A 109 6.07 -31.20 -1.67
N ASP A 110 6.91 -32.06 -2.27
CA ASP A 110 8.31 -32.11 -1.91
C ASP A 110 9.07 -31.01 -2.64
N CYS A 111 10.02 -30.38 -1.96
CA CYS A 111 10.75 -29.21 -2.43
C CYS A 111 12.24 -29.38 -2.13
N HIS A 112 13.08 -28.99 -3.09
CA HIS A 112 14.51 -28.84 -2.90
C HIS A 112 14.96 -27.46 -3.41
N VAL A 113 15.67 -26.71 -2.57
CA VAL A 113 16.04 -25.31 -2.82
C VAL A 113 17.47 -25.23 -3.35
N THR A 114 17.63 -24.55 -4.47
CA THR A 114 18.95 -24.19 -5.02
C THR A 114 19.05 -22.68 -5.04
N ALA A 115 20.00 -22.09 -4.30
CA ALA A 115 20.17 -20.66 -4.26
C ALA A 115 20.43 -20.06 -5.65
N ALA A 116 19.59 -19.14 -6.08
CA ALA A 116 19.76 -18.44 -7.36
C ALA A 116 20.51 -17.10 -7.20
N LEU A 117 20.40 -16.44 -6.03
CA LEU A 117 21.14 -15.22 -5.74
C LEU A 117 22.54 -15.57 -5.22
N ASP A 118 23.57 -14.92 -5.78
CA ASP A 118 24.97 -15.13 -5.37
C ASP A 118 25.29 -14.33 -4.11
N PRO A 119 25.66 -14.96 -2.99
CA PRO A 119 26.06 -14.26 -1.77
C PRO A 119 27.27 -13.30 -1.95
N ALA A 120 28.10 -13.54 -2.96
CA ALA A 120 29.23 -12.67 -3.30
C ALA A 120 28.82 -11.44 -4.14
N HIS A 121 27.56 -11.37 -4.59
CA HIS A 121 27.11 -10.24 -5.39
C HIS A 121 26.85 -9.02 -4.50
N PRO A 122 27.31 -7.81 -4.85
CA PRO A 122 27.09 -6.60 -4.04
C PRO A 122 25.63 -6.33 -3.66
N LEU A 123 24.69 -6.60 -4.58
CA LEU A 123 23.25 -6.49 -4.32
C LEU A 123 22.73 -7.49 -3.28
N TYR A 124 23.42 -8.63 -3.07
CA TYR A 124 23.01 -9.59 -2.04
C TYR A 124 23.15 -8.99 -0.64
N SER A 125 24.30 -8.40 -0.33
CA SER A 125 24.51 -7.75 0.96
C SER A 125 23.55 -6.57 1.17
N GLU A 126 23.31 -5.76 0.14
CA GLU A 126 22.39 -4.63 0.18
C GLU A 126 20.93 -5.10 0.43
N VAL A 127 20.54 -6.17 -0.25
CA VAL A 127 19.20 -6.78 -0.07
C VAL A 127 19.07 -7.41 1.31
N MET A 128 20.07 -8.17 1.76
CA MET A 128 20.07 -8.82 3.07
C MET A 128 20.11 -7.82 4.21
N GLU A 129 20.89 -6.73 4.10
CA GLU A 129 20.90 -5.63 5.08
C GLU A 129 19.52 -4.94 5.14
N HIS A 130 18.91 -4.71 3.99
CA HIS A 130 17.58 -4.11 3.91
C HIS A 130 16.49 -5.03 4.50
N LEU A 131 16.47 -6.30 4.14
CA LEU A 131 15.52 -7.29 4.65
C LEU A 131 15.75 -7.60 6.13
N GLY A 132 16.99 -7.63 6.59
CA GLY A 132 17.34 -7.73 8.01
C GLY A 132 16.83 -6.55 8.83
N SER A 133 16.91 -5.33 8.28
CA SER A 133 16.36 -4.14 8.92
C SER A 133 14.83 -4.16 9.04
N LEU A 134 14.13 -4.98 8.24
CA LEU A 134 12.69 -5.17 8.25
C LEU A 134 12.24 -6.32 9.17
N GLY A 135 13.17 -7.01 9.85
CA GLY A 135 12.87 -8.20 10.65
C GLY A 135 12.44 -9.42 9.83
N GLN A 136 12.58 -9.38 8.51
CA GLN A 136 12.17 -10.47 7.60
C GLN A 136 13.28 -11.50 7.36
N ALA A 137 14.53 -11.16 7.68
CA ALA A 137 15.68 -12.05 7.42
C ALA A 137 15.76 -13.25 8.36
N GLU A 138 15.19 -13.16 9.56
CA GLU A 138 15.24 -14.24 10.57
C GLU A 138 14.23 -15.36 10.28
N ASP A 139 13.13 -15.07 9.57
CA ASP A 139 12.04 -16.02 9.29
C ASP A 139 12.10 -16.67 7.90
N GLY A 140 13.13 -16.42 7.09
CA GLY A 140 13.29 -17.01 5.75
C GLY A 140 12.29 -16.51 4.69
N LEU A 141 11.57 -15.41 4.95
CA LEU A 141 10.53 -14.85 4.08
C LEU A 141 11.06 -13.89 2.99
N ILE A 142 12.36 -13.91 2.74
CA ILE A 142 12.98 -13.06 1.70
C ILE A 142 12.42 -13.37 0.31
N ASP A 143 12.01 -14.62 0.10
CA ASP A 143 11.51 -15.12 -1.16
C ASP A 143 10.66 -16.36 -0.87
N GLY A 144 9.40 -16.16 -0.55
CA GLY A 144 8.47 -17.23 -0.13
C GLY A 144 7.93 -18.07 -1.29
N ILE A 145 7.19 -19.12 -0.93
CA ILE A 145 6.22 -19.80 -1.80
C ILE A 145 4.84 -19.24 -1.45
N ASP A 146 4.10 -18.82 -2.44
CA ASP A 146 2.84 -18.13 -2.23
C ASP A 146 1.68 -18.88 -2.92
N ALA A 147 0.69 -19.28 -2.14
CA ALA A 147 -0.49 -19.97 -2.66
C ALA A 147 -1.67 -19.01 -2.73
N VAL A 148 -2.20 -18.80 -3.91
CA VAL A 148 -3.42 -18.04 -4.18
C VAL A 148 -4.55 -19.03 -4.44
N VAL A 149 -5.61 -18.92 -3.65
CA VAL A 149 -6.81 -19.75 -3.73
C VAL A 149 -7.95 -18.96 -4.37
N GLU A 150 -8.72 -19.59 -5.21
CA GLU A 150 -9.95 -19.00 -5.76
C GLU A 150 -10.85 -18.49 -4.62
N GLY A 151 -11.34 -17.26 -4.73
CA GLY A 151 -12.05 -16.59 -3.65
C GLY A 151 -11.18 -15.63 -2.84
N GLY A 152 -9.91 -15.41 -3.21
CA GLY A 152 -9.05 -14.32 -2.69
C GLY A 152 -8.20 -14.69 -1.48
N GLN A 153 -8.20 -15.95 -1.02
CA GLN A 153 -7.27 -16.36 0.04
C GLN A 153 -5.84 -16.45 -0.50
N SER A 154 -4.87 -15.91 0.22
CA SER A 154 -3.45 -15.98 -0.10
C SER A 154 -2.66 -16.43 1.14
N HIS A 155 -1.75 -17.36 0.95
CA HIS A 155 -0.96 -17.97 2.03
C HIS A 155 0.51 -18.04 1.62
N THR A 156 1.36 -17.31 2.30
CA THR A 156 2.81 -17.33 2.07
C THR A 156 3.49 -18.25 3.07
N VAL A 157 4.34 -19.14 2.59
CA VAL A 157 5.12 -20.06 3.39
C VAL A 157 6.61 -19.91 3.09
N ALA A 158 7.46 -20.13 4.11
CA ALA A 158 8.89 -20.07 3.94
C ALA A 158 9.39 -21.22 3.04
N VAL A 159 10.34 -20.90 2.15
CA VAL A 159 11.01 -21.89 1.28
C VAL A 159 12.01 -22.68 2.11
N ARG A 160 11.93 -23.99 2.05
CA ARG A 160 12.87 -24.92 2.71
C ARG A 160 12.92 -26.25 1.99
N ASP A 161 14.01 -26.98 2.19
CA ASP A 161 14.11 -28.36 1.74
C ASP A 161 13.12 -29.26 2.49
N GLY A 162 12.57 -30.23 1.78
CA GLY A 162 11.64 -31.22 2.30
C GLY A 162 10.18 -30.94 1.93
N ARG A 163 9.27 -31.39 2.77
CA ARG A 163 7.84 -31.27 2.51
C ARG A 163 7.32 -29.88 2.86
N ILE A 164 6.68 -29.24 1.91
CA ILE A 164 5.96 -27.98 2.10
C ILE A 164 4.46 -28.28 2.04
N ALA A 165 3.70 -27.74 3.00
CA ALA A 165 2.24 -27.84 3.05
C ALA A 165 1.62 -26.44 3.08
N VAL A 166 0.62 -26.26 2.24
CA VAL A 166 -0.21 -25.05 2.19
C VAL A 166 -1.61 -25.43 2.63
N ARG A 167 -2.13 -24.71 3.63
CA ARG A 167 -3.49 -24.91 4.15
C ARG A 167 -4.34 -23.70 3.84
N PHE A 168 -5.60 -23.93 3.52
CA PHE A 168 -6.57 -22.87 3.20
C PHE A 168 -7.99 -23.32 3.59
N ASP A 169 -8.89 -22.38 3.74
CA ASP A 169 -10.26 -22.64 4.12
C ASP A 169 -11.06 -23.20 2.94
N ASN A 170 -11.59 -24.41 3.12
CA ASN A 170 -12.53 -25.05 2.21
C ASN A 170 -13.45 -26.03 2.97
N PRO A 171 -14.26 -25.52 3.94
CA PRO A 171 -15.06 -26.35 4.82
C PRO A 171 -16.17 -27.13 4.08
N GLU A 172 -16.62 -26.61 2.94
CA GLU A 172 -17.66 -27.23 2.11
C GLU A 172 -17.11 -28.23 1.08
N HIS A 173 -15.78 -28.40 1.01
CA HIS A 173 -15.09 -29.25 0.03
C HIS A 173 -15.46 -28.95 -1.42
N LEU A 174 -15.64 -27.65 -1.74
CA LEU A 174 -15.92 -27.20 -3.09
C LEU A 174 -14.66 -27.34 -3.96
N PRO A 175 -14.82 -27.55 -5.30
CA PRO A 175 -13.69 -27.48 -6.21
C PRO A 175 -13.16 -26.05 -6.31
N LEU A 176 -11.98 -25.78 -5.75
CA LEU A 176 -11.30 -24.48 -5.78
C LEU A 176 -10.03 -24.56 -6.62
N GLU A 177 -9.79 -23.55 -7.46
CA GLU A 177 -8.50 -23.38 -8.13
C GLU A 177 -7.46 -22.86 -7.15
N VAL A 178 -6.32 -23.54 -7.06
CA VAL A 178 -5.18 -23.15 -6.22
C VAL A 178 -3.96 -22.99 -7.13
N ARG A 179 -3.28 -21.84 -7.01
CA ARG A 179 -2.03 -21.55 -7.71
C ARG A 179 -0.93 -21.34 -6.69
N ILE A 180 0.07 -22.22 -6.67
CA ILE A 180 1.21 -22.17 -5.74
C ILE A 180 2.40 -21.62 -6.52
N TYR A 181 2.68 -20.33 -6.36
CA TYR A 181 3.78 -19.63 -7.00
C TYR A 181 5.10 -19.97 -6.32
N LEU A 182 6.09 -20.34 -7.13
CA LEU A 182 7.44 -20.63 -6.68
C LEU A 182 8.26 -19.35 -6.52
N PRO A 183 9.40 -19.41 -5.79
CA PRO A 183 10.21 -18.25 -5.46
C PRO A 183 10.66 -17.38 -6.64
N LEU A 184 10.87 -16.10 -6.40
CA LEU A 184 11.25 -15.09 -7.40
C LEU A 184 12.74 -15.09 -7.71
N ILE A 185 13.60 -15.35 -6.71
CA ILE A 185 15.06 -15.25 -6.80
C ILE A 185 15.79 -16.58 -6.57
N MET A 186 15.12 -17.53 -5.92
CA MET A 186 15.63 -18.89 -5.73
C MET A 186 15.20 -19.83 -6.87
N SER A 187 15.95 -20.92 -7.04
CA SER A 187 15.57 -22.03 -7.90
C SER A 187 15.06 -23.17 -7.03
N VAL A 188 13.92 -23.74 -7.40
CA VAL A 188 13.24 -24.79 -6.63
C VAL A 188 12.90 -25.97 -7.53
N ALA A 189 13.36 -27.16 -7.15
CA ALA A 189 12.88 -28.42 -7.69
C ALA A 189 11.67 -28.90 -6.87
N VAL A 190 10.67 -29.45 -7.52
CA VAL A 190 9.41 -29.86 -6.90
C VAL A 190 9.05 -31.32 -7.25
N GLY A 191 8.39 -32.00 -6.32
CA GLY A 191 7.99 -33.40 -6.52
C GLY A 191 6.77 -33.78 -5.69
N ARG A 192 6.32 -35.00 -5.81
CA ARG A 192 5.26 -35.64 -5.05
C ARG A 192 4.17 -34.70 -4.53
N LEU A 193 3.33 -34.22 -5.43
CA LEU A 193 2.20 -33.35 -5.10
C LEU A 193 1.06 -34.20 -4.50
N VAL A 194 0.48 -33.74 -3.39
CA VAL A 194 -0.56 -34.44 -2.62
C VAL A 194 -1.59 -33.44 -2.14
N SER A 195 -2.85 -33.87 -2.08
CA SER A 195 -3.95 -33.12 -1.45
C SER A 195 -4.69 -33.99 -0.45
N ASN A 196 -5.31 -33.40 0.55
CA ASN A 196 -6.25 -34.08 1.44
C ASN A 196 -7.67 -34.22 0.85
N GLY A 197 -7.86 -33.84 -0.42
CA GLY A 197 -9.07 -34.01 -1.21
C GLY A 197 -8.75 -34.48 -2.66
N THR A 198 -9.77 -34.57 -3.49
CA THR A 198 -9.55 -34.84 -4.93
C THR A 198 -8.87 -33.63 -5.56
N ALA A 199 -7.92 -33.85 -6.46
CA ALA A 199 -7.33 -32.74 -7.20
C ALA A 199 -6.96 -33.17 -8.63
N VAL A 200 -7.04 -32.20 -9.54
CA VAL A 200 -6.70 -32.34 -10.97
C VAL A 200 -5.91 -31.10 -11.42
N PRO A 201 -5.10 -31.17 -12.48
CA PRO A 201 -4.45 -30.00 -13.04
C PRO A 201 -5.48 -28.91 -13.41
N ALA A 202 -5.22 -27.67 -13.05
CA ALA A 202 -6.06 -26.55 -13.48
C ALA A 202 -6.04 -26.43 -15.02
N PRO A 203 -7.14 -25.99 -15.66
CA PRO A 203 -7.16 -25.76 -17.09
C PRO A 203 -6.04 -24.83 -17.55
N ARG A 204 -5.37 -25.16 -18.66
CA ARG A 204 -4.39 -24.26 -19.28
C ARG A 204 -5.11 -23.10 -19.92
N ARG A 205 -4.59 -21.89 -19.69
CA ARG A 205 -5.09 -20.64 -20.27
C ARG A 205 -4.12 -20.17 -21.36
N GLY A 206 -4.53 -19.17 -22.15
CA GLY A 206 -3.55 -18.38 -22.91
C GLY A 206 -2.53 -17.78 -21.93
N TYR A 207 -1.38 -17.33 -22.41
CA TYR A 207 -0.35 -16.84 -21.49
C TYR A 207 0.18 -15.45 -21.85
N LEU A 208 0.59 -14.73 -20.80
CA LEU A 208 1.37 -13.50 -20.86
C LEU A 208 2.87 -13.88 -20.90
N LEU A 209 3.61 -13.34 -21.88
CA LEU A 209 5.07 -13.40 -21.89
C LEU A 209 5.64 -12.11 -21.34
N ALA A 210 6.23 -12.15 -20.15
CA ALA A 210 6.88 -11.01 -19.52
C ALA A 210 8.39 -11.05 -19.75
N LEU A 211 8.92 -9.99 -20.39
CA LEU A 211 10.34 -9.81 -20.72
C LEU A 211 10.86 -8.56 -20.00
N GLY A 212 11.96 -8.67 -19.27
CA GLY A 212 12.47 -7.54 -18.51
C GLY A 212 13.64 -7.87 -17.59
N ASP A 213 13.88 -6.97 -16.66
CA ASP A 213 14.96 -7.02 -15.69
C ASP A 213 14.50 -7.47 -14.29
N SER A 214 15.15 -6.97 -13.23
CA SER A 214 14.82 -7.29 -11.83
C SER A 214 13.40 -6.87 -11.43
N ILE A 215 12.89 -5.77 -11.98
CA ILE A 215 11.54 -5.26 -11.69
C ILE A 215 10.50 -6.27 -12.22
N THR A 216 10.68 -6.75 -13.45
CA THR A 216 9.80 -7.75 -14.06
C THR A 216 10.00 -9.13 -13.43
N GLN A 217 11.19 -9.46 -12.95
CA GLN A 217 11.43 -10.70 -12.21
C GLN A 217 10.66 -10.70 -10.87
N GLY A 218 10.34 -9.54 -10.31
CA GLY A 218 9.71 -9.37 -9.01
C GLY A 218 10.69 -9.29 -7.84
N PHE A 219 11.94 -8.83 -8.12
CA PHE A 219 12.98 -8.73 -7.11
C PHE A 219 12.54 -7.87 -5.94
N VAL A 220 12.70 -8.39 -4.70
CA VAL A 220 12.34 -7.79 -3.40
C VAL A 220 10.86 -7.46 -3.18
N VAL A 221 9.95 -7.97 -3.99
CA VAL A 221 8.50 -7.80 -3.75
C VAL A 221 8.02 -8.62 -2.52
N GLY A 222 8.77 -9.66 -2.14
CA GLY A 222 8.51 -10.52 -0.98
C GLY A 222 7.61 -11.72 -1.28
N CYS A 223 6.44 -11.51 -1.85
CA CYS A 223 5.48 -12.56 -2.21
C CYS A 223 5.46 -12.76 -3.74
N PRO A 224 5.70 -13.97 -4.26
CA PRO A 224 5.72 -14.23 -5.70
C PRO A 224 4.46 -13.83 -6.46
N SER A 225 3.28 -14.05 -5.89
CA SER A 225 1.99 -13.67 -6.47
C SER A 225 1.79 -12.17 -6.62
N LEU A 226 2.50 -11.35 -5.83
CA LEU A 226 2.41 -9.89 -5.82
C LEU A 226 3.41 -9.22 -6.79
N SER A 227 4.20 -9.98 -7.55
CA SER A 227 4.98 -9.39 -8.64
C SER A 227 4.05 -8.86 -9.74
N TYR A 228 4.37 -7.68 -10.32
CA TYR A 228 3.46 -7.09 -11.30
C TYR A 228 3.10 -8.02 -12.48
N PRO A 229 4.00 -8.90 -13.00
CA PRO A 229 3.59 -9.83 -14.05
C PRO A 229 2.63 -10.91 -13.57
N ALA A 230 2.72 -11.36 -12.31
CA ALA A 230 1.79 -12.31 -11.73
C ALA A 230 0.40 -11.67 -11.55
N LEU A 231 0.34 -10.46 -10.98
CA LEU A 231 -0.89 -9.68 -10.84
C LEU A 231 -1.53 -9.39 -12.20
N LEU A 232 -0.75 -8.90 -13.16
CA LEU A 232 -1.22 -8.64 -14.52
C LEU A 232 -1.77 -9.90 -15.20
N SER A 233 -1.07 -11.03 -15.07
CA SER A 233 -1.54 -12.30 -15.68
C SER A 233 -2.85 -12.79 -15.04
N ALA A 234 -2.99 -12.65 -13.72
CA ALA A 234 -4.22 -12.97 -13.00
C ALA A 234 -5.39 -12.10 -13.46
N GLU A 235 -5.18 -10.79 -13.53
CA GLU A 235 -6.18 -9.80 -13.94
C GLU A 235 -6.65 -10.02 -15.41
N LEU A 236 -5.75 -10.46 -16.28
CA LEU A 236 -6.07 -10.79 -17.67
C LEU A 236 -6.62 -12.23 -17.85
N GLY A 237 -6.70 -13.02 -16.80
CA GLY A 237 -7.11 -14.42 -16.87
C GLY A 237 -6.14 -15.30 -17.66
N LEU A 238 -4.85 -14.99 -17.64
CA LEU A 238 -3.79 -15.66 -18.39
C LEU A 238 -2.85 -16.47 -17.47
N ASP A 239 -2.17 -17.47 -18.03
CA ASP A 239 -0.98 -18.04 -17.40
C ASP A 239 0.21 -17.09 -17.60
N LEU A 240 1.25 -17.20 -16.77
CA LEU A 240 2.45 -16.36 -16.86
C LEU A 240 3.66 -17.16 -17.36
N VAL A 241 4.39 -16.61 -18.32
CA VAL A 241 5.77 -17.02 -18.65
C VAL A 241 6.68 -15.82 -18.40
N ASN A 242 7.38 -15.81 -17.27
CA ASN A 242 8.25 -14.71 -16.88
C ASN A 242 9.70 -14.97 -17.32
N GLN A 243 10.15 -14.31 -18.38
CA GLN A 243 11.53 -14.40 -18.89
C GLN A 243 12.38 -13.17 -18.54
N ALA A 244 12.14 -12.56 -17.39
CA ALA A 244 12.95 -11.50 -16.88
C ALA A 244 14.20 -12.01 -16.15
N VAL A 245 15.28 -11.22 -16.16
CA VAL A 245 16.55 -11.56 -15.52
C VAL A 245 17.10 -10.33 -14.77
N CYS A 246 17.29 -10.46 -13.46
CA CYS A 246 17.83 -9.40 -12.61
C CYS A 246 19.15 -8.83 -13.17
N GLY A 247 19.22 -7.49 -13.28
CA GLY A 247 20.38 -6.76 -13.77
C GLY A 247 20.64 -6.91 -15.28
N TYR A 248 19.58 -7.24 -16.06
CA TYR A 248 19.73 -7.41 -17.50
C TYR A 248 19.29 -6.16 -18.30
N VAL A 249 19.63 -6.15 -19.57
CA VAL A 249 19.49 -5.02 -20.50
C VAL A 249 18.86 -5.48 -21.82
N PHE A 250 18.58 -4.57 -22.75
CA PHE A 250 18.17 -4.91 -24.11
C PHE A 250 19.23 -5.76 -24.82
N ASP A 251 18.99 -7.03 -24.96
CA ASP A 251 19.85 -7.95 -25.71
C ASP A 251 19.03 -8.92 -26.56
N GLN A 252 18.98 -8.67 -27.87
CA GLN A 252 18.23 -9.49 -28.83
C GLN A 252 18.65 -10.98 -28.85
N LYS A 253 19.85 -11.33 -28.33
CA LYS A 253 20.32 -12.72 -28.32
C LYS A 253 19.54 -13.57 -27.33
N THR A 254 18.95 -12.98 -26.29
CA THR A 254 18.07 -13.69 -25.33
C THR A 254 16.82 -14.25 -25.98
N LEU A 255 16.38 -13.67 -27.10
CA LEU A 255 15.27 -14.18 -27.89
C LEU A 255 15.65 -15.41 -28.74
N THR A 256 16.90 -15.89 -28.63
CA THR A 256 17.35 -17.08 -29.36
C THR A 256 16.86 -18.34 -28.63
N GLY A 257 15.97 -19.11 -29.23
CA GLY A 257 15.36 -20.27 -28.58
C GLY A 257 13.89 -20.10 -28.20
N ILE A 258 13.42 -18.85 -28.16
CA ILE A 258 11.99 -18.52 -27.91
C ILE A 258 11.05 -18.94 -29.06
N LYS A 259 11.62 -19.42 -30.19
CA LYS A 259 10.85 -19.89 -31.37
C LYS A 259 9.86 -21.01 -31.02
N ALA A 260 10.11 -21.78 -29.97
CA ALA A 260 9.19 -22.83 -29.53
C ALA A 260 7.79 -22.26 -29.19
N LEU A 261 7.74 -21.05 -28.65
CA LEU A 261 6.50 -20.34 -28.32
C LEU A 261 5.70 -19.86 -29.53
N ARG A 262 6.24 -19.97 -30.75
CA ARG A 262 5.50 -19.62 -31.99
C ARG A 262 4.40 -20.61 -32.33
N LYS A 263 4.46 -21.81 -31.81
CA LYS A 263 3.41 -22.83 -32.04
C LYS A 263 2.13 -22.46 -31.30
N GLU A 264 2.30 -21.96 -30.10
CA GLU A 264 1.26 -21.41 -29.24
C GLU A 264 1.72 -20.00 -28.83
N PRO A 265 1.42 -18.97 -29.64
CA PRO A 265 1.93 -17.63 -29.35
C PRO A 265 1.30 -17.05 -28.08
N PRO A 266 2.03 -16.19 -27.34
CA PRO A 266 1.47 -15.49 -26.19
C PRO A 266 0.27 -14.64 -26.57
N ALA A 267 -0.71 -14.52 -25.68
CA ALA A 267 -1.86 -13.63 -25.84
C ALA A 267 -1.43 -12.16 -25.80
N ALA A 268 -0.43 -11.85 -24.99
CA ALA A 268 0.21 -10.53 -24.90
C ALA A 268 1.68 -10.68 -24.50
N ILE A 269 2.49 -9.68 -24.85
CA ILE A 269 3.90 -9.60 -24.44
C ILE A 269 4.13 -8.25 -23.74
N THR A 270 4.76 -8.28 -22.56
CA THR A 270 5.29 -7.07 -21.93
C THR A 270 6.83 -7.02 -22.06
N VAL A 271 7.38 -5.85 -22.28
CA VAL A 271 8.83 -5.59 -22.35
C VAL A 271 9.17 -4.43 -21.43
N ALA A 272 9.97 -4.67 -20.40
CA ALA A 272 10.35 -3.68 -19.41
C ALA A 272 11.86 -3.73 -19.12
N TYR A 273 12.62 -3.05 -19.96
CA TYR A 273 14.06 -2.83 -19.84
C TYR A 273 14.37 -1.33 -19.85
N GLY A 274 15.62 -0.98 -19.61
CA GLY A 274 16.12 0.38 -19.71
C GLY A 274 16.68 0.93 -18.41
N THR A 275 16.23 0.44 -17.29
CA THR A 275 16.74 0.86 -15.97
C THR A 275 18.22 0.48 -15.81
N ASN A 276 18.61 -0.74 -16.18
CA ASN A 276 20.01 -1.18 -16.14
C ASN A 276 20.78 -0.64 -17.32
N ASP A 277 20.16 -0.45 -18.50
CA ASP A 277 20.79 0.18 -19.66
C ASP A 277 21.27 1.61 -19.34
N TRP A 278 20.60 2.31 -18.41
CA TRP A 278 20.98 3.64 -17.95
C TRP A 278 22.36 3.66 -17.28
N GLY A 279 22.66 2.63 -16.47
CA GLY A 279 23.95 2.46 -15.77
C GLY A 279 25.07 1.82 -16.60
N CYS A 280 24.79 1.38 -17.83
CA CYS A 280 25.81 0.73 -18.66
C CYS A 280 26.74 1.75 -19.34
N GLU A 281 28.02 1.36 -19.55
CA GLU A 281 28.92 2.06 -20.43
C GLU A 281 28.37 2.05 -21.85
N GLY A 282 28.28 3.21 -22.48
CA GLY A 282 27.78 3.34 -23.84
C GLY A 282 27.18 4.71 -24.15
N SER A 283 27.13 5.02 -25.46
CA SER A 283 26.44 6.21 -25.91
C SER A 283 24.94 5.92 -25.99
N GLY A 284 24.12 6.95 -25.91
CA GLY A 284 22.70 6.75 -26.09
C GLY A 284 22.24 6.28 -27.47
N LYS A 285 23.12 6.34 -28.44
CA LYS A 285 22.88 5.67 -29.70
C LYS A 285 22.87 4.16 -29.57
N GLU A 286 23.63 3.62 -28.62
CA GLU A 286 23.67 2.18 -28.35
C GLU A 286 22.38 1.69 -27.69
N ILE A 287 21.87 2.35 -26.67
CA ILE A 287 20.59 1.99 -26.04
C ILE A 287 19.46 1.96 -27.09
N ARG A 288 19.38 3.00 -27.94
CA ARG A 288 18.38 3.04 -29.01
C ARG A 288 18.59 1.92 -30.03
N ARG A 289 19.85 1.64 -30.42
CA ARG A 289 20.20 0.58 -31.39
C ARG A 289 19.80 -0.79 -30.83
N ASP A 290 20.12 -1.05 -29.57
CA ASP A 290 19.91 -2.35 -28.95
C ASP A 290 18.42 -2.59 -28.69
N ALA A 291 17.69 -1.57 -28.21
CA ALA A 291 16.23 -1.61 -28.08
C ALA A 291 15.54 -1.81 -29.45
N SER A 292 15.98 -1.10 -30.51
CA SER A 292 15.43 -1.28 -31.86
C SER A 292 15.69 -2.70 -32.38
N ALA A 293 16.93 -3.22 -32.24
CA ALA A 293 17.28 -4.55 -32.68
C ALA A 293 16.50 -5.64 -31.92
N TYR A 294 16.25 -5.40 -30.63
CA TYR A 294 15.43 -6.30 -29.80
C TYR A 294 13.98 -6.32 -30.27
N LEU A 295 13.35 -5.16 -30.43
CA LEU A 295 11.95 -5.02 -30.87
C LEU A 295 11.76 -5.53 -32.32
N ASP A 296 12.67 -5.19 -33.25
CA ASP A 296 12.65 -5.71 -34.61
C ASP A 296 12.62 -7.25 -34.65
N ARG A 297 13.42 -7.87 -33.78
CA ARG A 297 13.47 -9.32 -33.67
C ARG A 297 12.22 -9.88 -33.02
N LEU A 298 11.72 -9.26 -31.95
CA LEU A 298 10.54 -9.70 -31.21
C LEU A 298 9.29 -9.62 -32.11
N CYS A 299 9.08 -8.51 -32.81
CA CYS A 299 7.96 -8.34 -33.74
C CYS A 299 8.02 -9.34 -34.92
N LYS A 300 9.21 -9.66 -35.42
CA LYS A 300 9.38 -10.75 -36.44
C LYS A 300 9.05 -12.14 -35.90
N LEU A 301 9.26 -12.37 -34.59
CA LEU A 301 8.90 -13.65 -33.96
C LEU A 301 7.41 -13.76 -33.69
N PHE A 302 6.76 -12.66 -33.32
CA PHE A 302 5.36 -12.57 -32.91
C PHE A 302 4.62 -11.42 -33.62
N PRO A 303 4.43 -11.50 -34.94
CA PRO A 303 3.91 -10.38 -35.74
C PRO A 303 2.45 -10.00 -35.42
N ASN A 304 1.67 -10.94 -34.86
CA ASN A 304 0.25 -10.75 -34.57
C ASN A 304 -0.03 -10.65 -33.05
N THR A 305 0.99 -10.72 -32.21
CA THR A 305 0.82 -10.61 -30.77
C THR A 305 1.02 -9.15 -30.35
N PRO A 306 0.11 -8.56 -29.55
CA PRO A 306 0.31 -7.21 -29.00
C PRO A 306 1.49 -7.19 -28.04
N ILE A 307 2.33 -6.19 -28.17
CA ILE A 307 3.55 -5.98 -27.38
C ILE A 307 3.42 -4.64 -26.64
N TYR A 308 3.51 -4.66 -25.34
CA TYR A 308 3.45 -3.50 -24.47
C TYR A 308 4.84 -3.19 -23.92
N VAL A 309 5.43 -2.08 -24.31
CA VAL A 309 6.77 -1.67 -23.88
C VAL A 309 6.62 -0.65 -22.77
N LEU A 310 6.91 -1.10 -21.54
CA LEU A 310 6.96 -0.25 -20.36
C LEU A 310 8.33 0.47 -20.35
N THR A 311 8.34 1.79 -20.47
CA THR A 311 9.57 2.56 -20.27
C THR A 311 10.00 2.53 -18.81
N PRO A 312 11.27 2.81 -18.47
CA PRO A 312 11.71 2.79 -17.08
C PRO A 312 10.79 3.57 -16.14
N LEU A 313 10.41 2.97 -15.03
CA LEU A 313 9.63 3.61 -13.97
C LEU A 313 10.38 4.85 -13.44
N TRP A 314 9.66 5.76 -12.80
CA TRP A 314 10.30 6.79 -11.99
C TRP A 314 11.15 6.14 -10.89
N ARG A 315 12.29 6.75 -10.56
CA ARG A 315 13.20 6.31 -9.49
C ARG A 315 13.41 7.45 -8.51
N ALA A 316 13.44 7.15 -7.23
CA ALA A 316 13.67 8.16 -6.20
C ALA A 316 15.05 8.83 -6.29
N ASP A 317 16.03 8.13 -6.88
CA ASP A 317 17.41 8.58 -7.05
C ASP A 317 17.72 9.15 -8.45
N GLU A 318 16.74 9.24 -9.38
CA GLU A 318 17.00 9.65 -10.78
C GLU A 318 17.46 11.11 -10.95
N ALA A 319 17.22 11.95 -9.95
CA ALA A 319 17.65 13.36 -9.93
C ALA A 319 18.80 13.62 -8.94
N ASP A 320 19.29 12.60 -8.20
CA ASP A 320 20.38 12.74 -7.24
C ASP A 320 21.70 12.99 -7.96
N GLU A 321 22.45 14.03 -7.56
CA GLU A 321 23.74 14.39 -8.15
C GLU A 321 24.77 13.27 -8.05
N ALA A 322 24.80 12.54 -6.93
CA ALA A 322 25.73 11.42 -6.74
C ALA A 322 25.41 10.26 -7.70
N THR A 323 24.11 9.96 -7.88
CA THR A 323 23.65 8.96 -8.85
C THR A 323 23.99 9.40 -10.28
N LEU A 324 23.69 10.63 -10.65
CA LEU A 324 24.00 11.18 -11.99
C LEU A 324 25.50 11.21 -12.27
N ALA A 325 26.32 11.53 -11.29
CA ALA A 325 27.78 11.49 -11.40
C ALA A 325 28.31 10.07 -11.65
N GLY A 326 27.62 9.04 -11.15
CA GLY A 326 27.93 7.63 -11.38
C GLY A 326 27.46 7.08 -12.73
N ILE A 327 26.66 7.84 -13.51
CA ILE A 327 26.19 7.39 -14.83
C ILE A 327 27.26 7.66 -15.89
N PRO A 328 27.80 6.61 -16.55
CA PRO A 328 28.98 6.72 -17.40
C PRO A 328 28.81 7.70 -18.57
N ASN A 329 27.60 7.87 -19.09
CA ASN A 329 27.31 8.74 -20.25
C ASN A 329 26.72 10.10 -19.85
N GLY A 330 26.51 10.39 -18.56
CA GLY A 330 25.96 11.65 -18.04
C GLY A 330 24.53 11.96 -18.51
N LYS A 331 23.77 10.94 -18.96
CA LYS A 331 22.39 11.12 -19.46
C LYS A 331 21.38 10.87 -18.35
N SER A 332 20.29 11.63 -18.36
CA SER A 332 19.16 11.40 -17.45
C SER A 332 18.34 10.16 -17.85
N LEU A 333 17.65 9.55 -16.89
CA LEU A 333 16.76 8.42 -17.16
C LEU A 333 15.63 8.80 -18.14
N SER A 334 15.14 10.04 -18.10
CA SER A 334 14.18 10.56 -19.07
C SER A 334 14.71 10.53 -20.52
N TRP A 335 16.02 10.63 -20.68
CA TRP A 335 16.64 10.49 -22.00
C TRP A 335 16.60 9.02 -22.48
N VAL A 336 16.80 8.03 -21.57
CA VAL A 336 16.66 6.60 -21.87
C VAL A 336 15.23 6.27 -22.25
N ARG A 337 14.22 6.76 -21.51
CA ARG A 337 12.80 6.62 -21.85
C ARG A 337 12.53 7.07 -23.28
N ARG A 338 12.95 8.28 -23.67
CA ARG A 338 12.80 8.79 -25.05
C ARG A 338 13.56 7.98 -26.09
N ALA A 339 14.69 7.35 -25.74
CA ALA A 339 15.42 6.48 -26.67
C ALA A 339 14.63 5.19 -26.97
N ILE A 340 13.99 4.61 -25.95
CA ILE A 340 13.12 3.44 -26.06
C ILE A 340 11.86 3.79 -26.85
N GLU A 341 11.17 4.87 -26.54
CA GLU A 341 10.00 5.34 -27.30
C GLU A 341 10.30 5.50 -28.81
N ARG A 342 11.49 6.04 -29.13
CA ARG A 342 11.93 6.17 -30.53
C ARG A 342 12.23 4.81 -31.17
N ALA A 343 12.69 3.82 -30.39
CA ALA A 343 12.90 2.46 -30.87
C ALA A 343 11.58 1.73 -31.16
N CYS A 344 10.51 2.07 -30.45
CA CYS A 344 9.18 1.50 -30.67
C CYS A 344 8.48 2.00 -31.95
N ARG A 345 8.90 3.14 -32.48
CA ARG A 345 8.23 3.76 -33.65
C ARG A 345 8.36 2.87 -34.89
N GLY A 346 7.25 2.70 -35.60
CA GLY A 346 7.20 1.92 -36.85
C GLY A 346 6.84 0.47 -36.69
N HIS A 347 6.55 0.01 -35.47
CA HIS A 347 6.01 -1.31 -35.17
C HIS A 347 4.50 -1.21 -34.87
N GLU A 348 3.66 -1.79 -35.72
CA GLU A 348 2.19 -1.67 -35.63
C GLU A 348 1.59 -2.41 -34.41
N ASN A 349 2.28 -3.46 -33.95
CA ASN A 349 1.83 -4.26 -32.81
C ASN A 349 2.52 -3.87 -31.48
N VAL A 350 3.17 -2.71 -31.43
CA VAL A 350 3.86 -2.21 -30.21
C VAL A 350 3.13 -0.98 -29.66
N THR A 351 2.74 -1.07 -28.41
CA THR A 351 2.19 0.03 -27.61
C THR A 351 3.21 0.42 -26.55
N VAL A 352 3.49 1.73 -26.43
CA VAL A 352 4.38 2.26 -25.38
C VAL A 352 3.54 2.67 -24.18
N VAL A 353 3.98 2.24 -22.99
CA VAL A 353 3.42 2.63 -21.70
C VAL A 353 4.47 3.47 -20.98
N ASP A 354 4.13 4.70 -20.62
CA ASP A 354 5.07 5.63 -19.97
C ASP A 354 5.24 5.29 -18.49
N GLY A 355 6.30 4.56 -18.15
CA GLY A 355 6.62 4.17 -16.78
C GLY A 355 6.90 5.33 -15.82
N ALA A 356 7.26 6.51 -16.33
CA ALA A 356 7.53 7.66 -15.46
C ALA A 356 6.26 8.26 -14.84
N SER A 357 5.11 8.00 -15.43
CA SER A 357 3.81 8.53 -15.01
C SER A 357 2.97 7.53 -14.18
N ILE A 358 3.36 6.25 -14.12
CA ILE A 358 2.56 5.20 -13.48
C ILE A 358 2.61 5.33 -11.95
N LEU A 359 3.80 5.38 -11.37
CA LEU A 359 3.96 5.38 -9.93
C LEU A 359 3.94 6.80 -9.37
N PRO A 360 3.25 7.04 -8.24
CA PRO A 360 3.43 8.24 -7.45
C PRO A 360 4.92 8.47 -7.17
N ARG A 361 5.39 9.72 -7.24
CA ARG A 361 6.80 10.07 -6.96
C ARG A 361 7.09 10.00 -5.45
N SER A 362 6.99 8.80 -4.89
CA SER A 362 7.22 8.51 -3.49
C SER A 362 8.14 7.30 -3.33
N PRO A 363 9.21 7.39 -2.51
CA PRO A 363 10.04 6.25 -2.16
C PRO A 363 9.27 5.08 -1.54
N LEU A 364 8.09 5.32 -0.98
CA LEU A 364 7.22 4.29 -0.39
C LEU A 364 6.65 3.30 -1.41
N MET A 365 6.64 3.67 -2.70
CA MET A 365 6.24 2.77 -3.78
C MET A 365 7.26 1.66 -4.05
N PHE A 366 8.46 1.79 -3.51
CA PHE A 366 9.58 0.88 -3.76
C PHE A 366 9.98 0.11 -2.50
N ALA A 367 10.16 -1.19 -2.66
CA ALA A 367 10.59 -2.05 -1.58
C ALA A 367 11.97 -1.68 -1.01
N ASP A 368 12.89 -1.22 -1.86
CA ASP A 368 14.21 -0.72 -1.49
C ASP A 368 14.27 0.81 -1.32
N GLY A 369 13.11 1.45 -1.33
CA GLY A 369 12.98 2.91 -1.20
C GLY A 369 13.38 3.71 -2.43
N ARG A 370 13.80 3.06 -3.55
CA ARG A 370 14.32 3.81 -4.71
C ARG A 370 14.02 3.25 -6.10
N LEU A 371 14.01 1.92 -6.28
CA LEU A 371 14.05 1.30 -7.62
C LEU A 371 13.06 0.17 -7.81
N HIS A 372 13.03 -0.81 -6.89
CA HIS A 372 12.23 -2.01 -7.05
C HIS A 372 10.85 -1.81 -6.40
N PRO A 373 9.76 -1.82 -7.18
CA PRO A 373 8.41 -1.66 -6.64
C PRO A 373 8.13 -2.66 -5.52
N GLY A 374 7.58 -2.18 -4.40
CA GLY A 374 6.96 -3.02 -3.38
C GLY A 374 5.64 -3.60 -3.89
N SER A 375 4.92 -4.35 -3.06
CA SER A 375 3.63 -4.95 -3.44
C SER A 375 2.62 -3.92 -3.98
N THR A 376 2.46 -2.78 -3.31
CA THR A 376 1.62 -1.66 -3.77
C THR A 376 2.08 -1.11 -5.11
N GLY A 377 3.37 -0.79 -5.25
CA GLY A 377 3.91 -0.29 -6.52
C GLY A 377 3.77 -1.30 -7.66
N ALA A 378 3.93 -2.59 -7.39
CA ALA A 378 3.74 -3.66 -8.36
C ALA A 378 2.27 -3.79 -8.80
N GLY A 379 1.31 -3.61 -7.87
CA GLY A 379 -0.12 -3.57 -8.17
C GLY A 379 -0.47 -2.44 -9.15
N ILE A 380 -0.03 -1.22 -8.86
CA ILE A 380 -0.26 -0.05 -9.73
C ILE A 380 0.33 -0.27 -11.14
N VAL A 381 1.53 -0.86 -11.23
CA VAL A 381 2.15 -1.19 -12.54
C VAL A 381 1.34 -2.24 -13.29
N ALA A 382 0.83 -3.26 -12.60
CA ALA A 382 -0.01 -4.30 -13.19
C ALA A 382 -1.30 -3.73 -13.76
N GLU A 383 -1.98 -2.88 -12.99
CA GLU A 383 -3.22 -2.22 -13.39
C GLU A 383 -3.04 -1.30 -14.60
N ALA A 384 -2.00 -0.45 -14.59
CA ALA A 384 -1.70 0.42 -15.74
C ALA A 384 -1.44 -0.39 -17.03
N LEU A 385 -0.73 -1.51 -16.92
CA LEU A 385 -0.51 -2.41 -18.05
C LEU A 385 -1.80 -3.14 -18.48
N ALA A 386 -2.64 -3.57 -17.54
CA ALA A 386 -3.93 -4.18 -17.83
C ALA A 386 -4.86 -3.20 -18.57
N ALA A 387 -4.92 -1.95 -18.13
CA ALA A 387 -5.65 -0.89 -18.81
C ALA A 387 -5.14 -0.67 -20.25
N ALA A 388 -3.81 -0.66 -20.44
CA ALA A 388 -3.22 -0.56 -21.79
C ALA A 388 -3.60 -1.75 -22.67
N VAL A 389 -3.62 -2.97 -22.12
CA VAL A 389 -4.03 -4.19 -22.84
C VAL A 389 -5.51 -4.12 -23.23
N ARG A 390 -6.40 -3.71 -22.34
CA ARG A 390 -7.84 -3.58 -22.62
C ARG A 390 -8.13 -2.51 -23.65
N ASN A 391 -7.46 -1.37 -23.60
CA ASN A 391 -7.65 -0.23 -24.51
C ASN A 391 -7.02 -0.44 -25.87
N GLY A 392 -6.00 -1.28 -25.98
CA GLY A 392 -5.28 -1.57 -27.23
C GLY A 392 -6.00 -2.52 -28.19
N GLY A 393 -7.21 -2.98 -27.88
CA GLY A 393 -8.09 -3.73 -28.77
C GLY A 393 -7.47 -5.00 -29.38
N GLY A 394 -7.14 -6.02 -28.58
CA GLY A 394 -6.51 -7.21 -29.13
C GLY A 394 -6.36 -8.44 -28.26
N VAL A 395 -7.32 -8.74 -27.38
CA VAL A 395 -7.39 -10.09 -26.77
C VAL A 395 -8.73 -10.72 -27.16
N GLY A 396 -8.75 -11.44 -28.28
CA GLY A 396 -9.84 -12.32 -28.62
C GLY A 396 -9.87 -13.49 -27.63
N VAL A 397 -10.78 -13.47 -26.68
CA VAL A 397 -11.08 -14.60 -25.82
C VAL A 397 -11.74 -15.67 -26.69
N GLY A 398 -10.99 -16.70 -27.03
CA GLY A 398 -11.47 -17.88 -27.74
C GLY A 398 -12.33 -18.76 -26.83
N GLY A 399 -13.62 -18.49 -26.77
CA GLY A 399 -14.63 -19.34 -26.15
C GLY A 399 -15.97 -19.11 -26.83
N ARG A 400 -16.38 -20.02 -27.74
CA ARG A 400 -17.71 -20.01 -28.37
C ARG A 400 -18.79 -20.34 -27.33
N GLY A 401 -19.60 -19.37 -27.00
CA GLY A 401 -20.96 -19.51 -26.43
C GLY A 401 -21.93 -18.62 -27.21
N PRO A 402 -23.22 -18.87 -27.23
CA PRO A 402 -24.13 -18.48 -28.33
C PRO A 402 -24.47 -16.99 -28.37
N GLN A 403 -24.65 -16.51 -29.61
CA GLN A 403 -25.10 -15.19 -30.02
C GLN A 403 -26.41 -14.76 -29.33
N ALA A 404 -26.43 -13.56 -28.84
CA ALA A 404 -27.65 -12.77 -28.68
C ALA A 404 -27.48 -11.42 -29.42
N ASP A 405 -28.55 -11.00 -30.06
CA ASP A 405 -28.65 -9.94 -31.05
C ASP A 405 -28.42 -8.51 -30.50
N PRO A 406 -28.16 -7.53 -31.38
CA PRO A 406 -27.68 -6.20 -31.00
C PRO A 406 -28.82 -5.24 -30.66
N VAL A 407 -28.67 -4.50 -29.57
CA VAL A 407 -29.48 -3.30 -29.30
C VAL A 407 -28.55 -2.07 -29.20
N SER A 408 -28.73 -1.28 -30.19
CA SER A 408 -28.55 0.17 -30.44
C SER A 408 -27.86 1.12 -29.45
N ALA A 409 -26.92 1.86 -30.05
CA ALA A 409 -26.56 3.27 -29.99
C ALA A 409 -25.71 3.83 -28.82
N PRO A 410 -24.75 4.73 -29.14
CA PRO A 410 -23.67 5.08 -28.24
C PRO A 410 -24.04 6.23 -27.31
N VAL A 411 -23.65 6.07 -26.04
CA VAL A 411 -23.56 7.14 -25.07
C VAL A 411 -22.14 7.70 -25.12
N PRO A 412 -21.92 9.04 -25.06
CA PRO A 412 -20.59 9.62 -25.13
C PRO A 412 -19.75 9.22 -23.93
N GLY A 413 -18.49 8.84 -24.20
CA GLY A 413 -17.55 8.36 -23.20
C GLY A 413 -17.16 9.45 -22.19
N PRO A 414 -16.86 9.06 -20.96
CA PRO A 414 -16.28 9.94 -19.97
C PRO A 414 -14.80 10.23 -20.32
N GLU A 415 -14.41 11.44 -20.01
CA GLU A 415 -13.06 11.96 -20.11
C GLU A 415 -12.06 11.13 -19.31
N VAL A 416 -10.82 11.18 -19.74
CA VAL A 416 -9.66 10.46 -19.21
C VAL A 416 -9.59 10.53 -17.69
N ALA A 417 -9.71 9.36 -17.03
CA ALA A 417 -9.48 9.19 -15.61
C ALA A 417 -8.05 9.65 -15.24
N THR A 418 -7.94 10.43 -14.18
CA THR A 418 -6.66 10.91 -13.66
C THR A 418 -6.00 9.82 -12.81
N THR A 419 -4.69 9.91 -12.58
CA THR A 419 -3.90 8.97 -11.76
C THR A 419 -4.44 8.77 -10.33
N ALA A 420 -5.34 9.65 -9.86
CA ALA A 420 -6.07 9.52 -8.60
C ALA A 420 -7.06 8.34 -8.61
N ASP A 421 -7.71 8.09 -9.75
CA ASP A 421 -8.67 6.99 -9.89
C ASP A 421 -8.00 5.62 -9.76
N ALA A 422 -6.70 5.52 -10.10
CA ALA A 422 -5.92 4.28 -9.98
C ALA A 422 -5.51 3.95 -8.53
N LEU A 423 -5.40 4.95 -7.64
CA LEU A 423 -5.08 4.77 -6.23
C LEU A 423 -6.30 4.40 -5.37
N CYS A 424 -7.50 4.69 -5.88
CA CYS A 424 -8.75 4.60 -5.14
C CYS A 424 -9.79 3.68 -5.81
N ALA A 425 -9.42 2.96 -6.87
CA ALA A 425 -10.35 2.10 -7.61
C ALA A 425 -10.69 0.81 -6.84
N VAL A 426 -11.28 0.97 -5.67
CA VAL A 426 -12.13 -0.04 -5.07
C VAL A 426 -13.56 0.33 -5.44
N ASP A 427 -14.04 -0.28 -6.51
CA ASP A 427 -15.41 -0.17 -6.99
C ASP A 427 -16.37 -0.74 -5.92
N ALA A 428 -17.49 -0.08 -5.65
CA ALA A 428 -18.54 -0.59 -4.76
C ALA A 428 -19.05 -1.98 -5.22
N GLU A 429 -18.98 -2.26 -6.52
CA GLU A 429 -19.24 -3.58 -7.09
C GLU A 429 -18.15 -4.60 -6.77
N SER A 430 -16.87 -4.20 -6.60
CA SER A 430 -15.79 -5.10 -6.19
C SER A 430 -15.88 -5.47 -4.71
N LEU A 431 -16.39 -4.58 -3.87
CA LEU A 431 -16.76 -4.87 -2.48
C LEU A 431 -17.99 -5.80 -2.37
N SER A 432 -18.82 -5.88 -3.42
CA SER A 432 -20.01 -6.72 -3.47
C SER A 432 -19.80 -8.06 -4.19
N ARG A 433 -18.64 -8.34 -4.77
CA ARG A 433 -18.36 -9.60 -5.49
C ARG A 433 -17.43 -10.49 -4.69
N PRO A 434 -17.86 -11.64 -4.18
CA PRO A 434 -16.96 -12.68 -3.69
C PRO A 434 -16.04 -13.12 -4.86
N GLY A 435 -14.72 -13.01 -4.68
CA GLY A 435 -13.76 -13.65 -5.58
C GLY A 435 -12.90 -12.76 -6.48
N VAL A 436 -12.86 -11.44 -6.25
CA VAL A 436 -11.80 -10.60 -6.85
C VAL A 436 -10.61 -10.60 -5.89
N PRO A 437 -9.39 -11.03 -6.28
CA PRO A 437 -8.21 -10.89 -5.45
C PRO A 437 -7.89 -9.39 -5.32
N GLY A 438 -8.46 -8.77 -4.29
CA GLY A 438 -8.29 -7.36 -4.04
C GLY A 438 -7.01 -7.09 -3.26
N THR A 439 -6.33 -6.04 -3.63
CA THR A 439 -5.26 -5.41 -2.86
C THR A 439 -5.74 -4.80 -1.53
N HIS A 440 -7.01 -5.03 -1.15
CA HIS A 440 -7.69 -4.43 0.00
C HIS A 440 -8.44 -5.49 0.85
N CYS A 441 -7.73 -6.55 1.28
CA CYS A 441 -8.32 -7.58 2.13
C CYS A 441 -8.94 -7.04 3.44
N GLU A 442 -8.61 -5.82 3.86
CA GLU A 442 -9.17 -5.17 5.04
C GLU A 442 -10.58 -4.63 4.76
N PHE A 443 -10.83 -4.04 3.59
CA PHE A 443 -12.16 -3.55 3.20
C PHE A 443 -13.14 -4.69 2.93
N ASP A 444 -12.66 -5.80 2.34
CA ASP A 444 -13.46 -7.02 2.14
C ASP A 444 -13.91 -7.63 3.47
N ARG A 445 -13.08 -7.56 4.53
CA ARG A 445 -13.45 -8.02 5.88
C ARG A 445 -14.56 -7.17 6.48
N LEU A 446 -14.50 -5.84 6.34
CA LEU A 446 -15.54 -4.93 6.84
C LEU A 446 -16.87 -5.13 6.11
N TRP A 447 -16.85 -5.28 4.79
CA TRP A 447 -18.03 -5.68 4.03
C TRP A 447 -18.58 -7.01 4.55
N ARG A 448 -17.72 -8.01 4.79
CA ARG A 448 -18.10 -9.33 5.30
C ARG A 448 -18.75 -9.27 6.68
N LEU A 449 -18.29 -8.40 7.57
CA LEU A 449 -18.89 -8.19 8.90
C LEU A 449 -20.35 -7.72 8.82
N ARG A 450 -20.71 -7.00 7.77
CA ARG A 450 -22.06 -6.45 7.58
C ARG A 450 -22.99 -7.34 6.75
N GLN A 451 -22.54 -8.52 6.26
CA GLN A 451 -23.41 -9.47 5.54
C GLN A 451 -24.44 -10.12 6.47
N GLU A 452 -25.47 -10.79 5.90
CA GLU A 452 -26.57 -11.42 6.66
C GLU A 452 -26.07 -12.40 7.72
N ASP A 453 -24.98 -13.11 7.45
CA ASP A 453 -24.27 -14.04 8.32
C ASP A 453 -23.01 -13.46 8.96
N GLY A 454 -22.84 -12.14 8.90
CA GLY A 454 -21.73 -11.38 9.50
C GLY A 454 -21.95 -11.07 10.98
N CYS A 455 -21.25 -10.04 11.47
CA CYS A 455 -21.35 -9.62 12.87
C CYS A 455 -22.67 -8.88 13.14
N PRO A 456 -23.49 -9.33 14.10
CA PRO A 456 -24.76 -8.66 14.42
C PRO A 456 -24.58 -7.21 14.86
N TRP A 457 -23.49 -6.90 15.58
CA TRP A 457 -23.20 -5.56 16.06
C TRP A 457 -22.86 -4.61 14.93
N ASP A 458 -21.96 -5.01 14.00
CA ASP A 458 -21.58 -4.17 12.85
C ASP A 458 -22.77 -3.91 11.93
N ARG A 459 -23.66 -4.88 11.76
CA ARG A 459 -24.87 -4.75 10.92
C ARG A 459 -25.87 -3.75 11.45
N GLU A 460 -25.94 -3.54 12.75
CA GLU A 460 -26.87 -2.58 13.39
C GLU A 460 -26.32 -1.15 13.36
N GLN A 461 -25.02 -0.95 13.03
CA GLN A 461 -24.43 0.38 13.04
C GLN A 461 -25.01 1.27 11.94
N THR A 462 -25.21 2.54 12.31
CA THR A 462 -25.63 3.64 11.45
C THR A 462 -24.62 4.77 11.56
N HIS A 463 -24.67 5.75 10.66
CA HIS A 463 -23.83 6.94 10.75
C HIS A 463 -23.96 7.63 12.12
N GLU A 464 -25.16 7.74 12.67
CA GLU A 464 -25.41 8.37 13.97
C GLU A 464 -24.80 7.57 15.12
N SER A 465 -24.94 6.23 15.12
CA SER A 465 -24.36 5.40 16.18
C SER A 465 -22.83 5.40 16.17
N LEU A 466 -22.23 5.60 14.99
CA LEU A 466 -20.76 5.62 14.80
C LEU A 466 -20.10 6.95 15.15
N VAL A 467 -20.87 8.06 15.29
CA VAL A 467 -20.32 9.38 15.63
C VAL A 467 -19.46 9.33 16.90
N ARG A 468 -19.95 8.67 17.95
CA ARG A 468 -19.25 8.61 19.24
C ARG A 468 -17.92 7.85 19.11
N TYR A 469 -17.89 6.74 18.37
CA TYR A 469 -16.68 5.94 18.17
C TYR A 469 -15.66 6.69 17.33
N MET A 470 -16.07 7.34 16.26
CA MET A 470 -15.18 8.21 15.46
C MET A 470 -14.47 9.26 16.31
N VAL A 471 -15.16 9.84 17.32
CA VAL A 471 -14.57 10.83 18.22
C VAL A 471 -13.64 10.16 19.25
N GLU A 472 -14.04 9.02 19.79
CA GLU A 472 -13.27 8.22 20.75
C GLU A 472 -11.93 7.82 20.14
N GLU A 473 -11.92 7.12 19.00
CA GLU A 473 -10.71 6.71 18.28
C GLU A 473 -9.81 7.91 17.89
N ALA A 474 -10.41 9.04 17.52
CA ALA A 474 -9.63 10.25 17.23
C ALA A 474 -8.89 10.80 18.46
N TYR A 475 -9.44 10.63 19.66
CA TYR A 475 -8.76 11.02 20.90
C TYR A 475 -7.70 10.02 21.31
N GLU A 476 -7.95 8.72 21.17
CA GLU A 476 -6.99 7.65 21.45
C GLU A 476 -5.78 7.77 20.52
N ALA A 477 -6.03 7.97 19.21
CA ALA A 477 -4.97 8.26 18.25
C ALA A 477 -4.17 9.54 18.62
N ALA A 478 -4.85 10.60 19.09
CA ALA A 478 -4.16 11.82 19.52
C ALA A 478 -3.31 11.59 20.79
N GLU A 479 -3.72 10.71 21.69
CA GLU A 479 -2.95 10.31 22.88
C GLU A 479 -1.71 9.50 22.47
N ALA A 480 -1.88 8.48 21.62
CA ALA A 480 -0.79 7.66 21.10
C ALA A 480 0.26 8.51 20.34
N LEU A 481 -0.18 9.49 19.54
CA LEU A 481 0.71 10.43 18.84
C LEU A 481 1.54 11.29 19.80
N ARG A 482 0.99 11.65 20.98
CA ARG A 482 1.72 12.42 22.01
C ARG A 482 2.69 11.53 22.81
N ALA A 483 2.37 10.26 22.98
CA ALA A 483 3.22 9.30 23.71
C ALA A 483 4.48 8.88 22.94
N ASP A 484 4.59 9.18 21.64
CA ASP A 484 5.71 8.78 20.73
C ASP A 484 5.96 7.26 20.71
N ASP A 485 4.91 6.46 20.96
CA ASP A 485 4.93 5.00 20.84
C ASP A 485 4.46 4.58 19.45
N ALA A 486 5.40 4.17 18.61
CA ALA A 486 5.14 3.84 17.22
C ALA A 486 4.17 2.65 17.04
N SER A 487 4.16 1.69 17.96
CA SER A 487 3.26 0.54 17.89
C SER A 487 1.83 0.94 18.23
N HIS A 488 1.66 1.68 19.31
CA HIS A 488 0.37 2.20 19.75
C HIS A 488 -0.20 3.22 18.75
N MET A 489 0.64 4.11 18.19
CA MET A 489 0.22 5.02 17.10
C MET A 489 -0.34 4.28 15.87
N ALA A 490 0.26 3.15 15.50
CA ALA A 490 -0.20 2.39 14.34
C ALA A 490 -1.54 1.69 14.61
N GLU A 491 -1.75 1.22 15.83
CA GLU A 491 -3.00 0.62 16.29
C GLU A 491 -4.13 1.66 16.25
N GLU A 492 -3.97 2.78 16.94
CA GLU A 492 -5.00 3.80 17.05
C GLU A 492 -5.32 4.51 15.72
N LEU A 493 -4.32 4.72 14.85
CA LEU A 493 -4.57 5.21 13.50
C LEU A 493 -5.33 4.19 12.65
N GLY A 494 -5.13 2.89 12.91
CA GLY A 494 -5.91 1.79 12.33
C GLY A 494 -7.37 1.87 12.72
N ASP A 495 -7.67 2.16 13.99
CA ASP A 495 -9.02 2.28 14.50
C ASP A 495 -9.75 3.52 13.96
N VAL A 496 -9.05 4.65 13.80
CA VAL A 496 -9.59 5.80 13.06
C VAL A 496 -9.91 5.44 11.61
N LEU A 497 -9.02 4.71 10.92
CA LEU A 497 -9.25 4.25 9.55
C LEU A 497 -10.45 3.30 9.48
N TYR A 498 -10.58 2.38 10.44
CA TYR A 498 -11.73 1.50 10.58
C TYR A 498 -13.05 2.28 10.61
N GLN A 499 -13.13 3.36 11.39
CA GLN A 499 -14.33 4.21 11.46
C GLN A 499 -14.64 4.87 10.10
N VAL A 500 -13.61 5.29 9.35
CA VAL A 500 -13.81 5.87 8.01
C VAL A 500 -14.38 4.83 7.05
N VAL A 501 -13.80 3.62 7.02
CA VAL A 501 -14.22 2.55 6.10
C VAL A 501 -15.61 2.02 6.46
N LEU A 502 -15.91 1.82 7.76
CA LEU A 502 -17.22 1.36 8.22
C LEU A 502 -18.32 2.36 7.87
N ASN A 503 -18.09 3.65 8.07
CA ASN A 503 -19.02 4.70 7.65
C ASN A 503 -19.22 4.71 6.13
N SER A 504 -18.14 4.51 5.36
CA SER A 504 -18.24 4.43 3.90
C SER A 504 -19.02 3.20 3.44
N GLN A 505 -18.89 2.07 4.15
CA GLN A 505 -19.66 0.86 3.89
C GLN A 505 -21.16 1.07 4.17
N VAL A 506 -21.52 1.73 5.28
CA VAL A 506 -22.90 2.11 5.59
C VAL A 506 -23.48 2.99 4.47
N ALA A 507 -22.73 4.00 4.02
CA ALA A 507 -23.14 4.89 2.94
C ALA A 507 -23.31 4.14 1.59
N ALA A 508 -22.45 3.18 1.29
CA ALA A 508 -22.53 2.36 0.08
C ALA A 508 -23.78 1.48 0.08
N GLU A 509 -24.16 0.91 1.23
CA GLU A 509 -25.40 0.14 1.40
C GLU A 509 -26.67 1.01 1.19
N GLU A 510 -26.60 2.30 1.54
CA GLU A 510 -27.64 3.29 1.28
C GLU A 510 -27.61 3.84 -0.15
N GLY A 511 -26.59 3.50 -0.94
CA GLY A 511 -26.39 4.01 -2.31
C GLY A 511 -26.00 5.49 -2.36
N ALA A 512 -25.42 6.03 -1.28
CA ALA A 512 -25.07 7.45 -1.17
C ALA A 512 -23.66 7.73 -1.73
N PHE A 513 -22.63 7.05 -1.25
CA PHE A 513 -21.24 7.13 -1.72
C PHE A 513 -20.45 5.90 -1.26
N THR A 514 -19.26 5.73 -1.81
CA THR A 514 -18.35 4.62 -1.53
C THR A 514 -17.06 5.11 -0.87
N ILE A 515 -16.20 4.20 -0.41
CA ILE A 515 -14.86 4.55 0.07
C ILE A 515 -14.01 5.21 -1.04
N ASP A 516 -14.22 4.83 -2.30
CA ASP A 516 -13.53 5.45 -3.44
C ASP A 516 -13.91 6.92 -3.61
N ASP A 517 -15.16 7.26 -3.38
CA ASP A 517 -15.60 8.65 -3.40
C ASP A 517 -14.95 9.46 -2.29
N VAL A 518 -14.77 8.87 -1.10
CA VAL A 518 -14.04 9.49 0.02
C VAL A 518 -12.57 9.72 -0.35
N CYS A 519 -11.91 8.70 -0.91
CA CYS A 519 -10.52 8.79 -1.35
C CYS A 519 -10.37 9.83 -2.48
N ARG A 520 -11.23 9.81 -3.48
CA ARG A 520 -11.23 10.79 -4.58
C ARG A 520 -11.43 12.22 -4.06
N ALA A 521 -12.38 12.41 -3.14
CA ALA A 521 -12.66 13.73 -2.57
C ALA A 521 -11.46 14.31 -1.82
N ILE A 522 -10.71 13.49 -1.09
CA ILE A 522 -9.50 13.97 -0.39
C ILE A 522 -8.35 14.22 -1.37
N ASP A 523 -8.16 13.37 -2.38
CA ASP A 523 -7.12 13.53 -3.39
C ASP A 523 -7.32 14.80 -4.21
N GLU A 524 -8.49 15.01 -4.79
CA GLU A 524 -8.84 16.25 -5.51
C GLU A 524 -8.64 17.49 -4.65
N LYS A 525 -8.99 17.42 -3.37
CA LYS A 525 -8.81 18.49 -2.40
C LYS A 525 -7.32 18.79 -2.15
N LEU A 526 -6.49 17.74 -2.03
CA LEU A 526 -5.04 17.87 -1.83
C LEU A 526 -4.38 18.51 -3.05
N VAL A 527 -4.66 18.00 -4.26
CA VAL A 527 -4.13 18.55 -5.53
C VAL A 527 -4.53 20.03 -5.67
N ARG A 528 -5.80 20.34 -5.48
CA ARG A 528 -6.33 21.70 -5.64
C ARG A 528 -5.76 22.67 -4.60
N ARG A 529 -5.52 22.24 -3.37
CA ARG A 529 -5.03 23.10 -2.27
C ARG A 529 -3.52 23.22 -2.20
N HIS A 530 -2.78 22.42 -2.97
CA HIS A 530 -1.32 22.47 -3.03
C HIS A 530 -0.79 22.83 -4.44
N PRO A 531 -1.23 23.95 -5.05
CA PRO A 531 -0.77 24.31 -6.38
C PRO A 531 0.73 24.65 -6.45
N HIS A 532 1.39 24.82 -5.30
CA HIS A 532 2.84 24.93 -5.18
C HIS A 532 3.57 23.58 -5.28
N VAL A 533 2.86 22.46 -5.16
CA VAL A 533 3.40 21.10 -5.34
C VAL A 533 2.94 20.50 -6.67
N PHE A 534 1.66 20.62 -6.98
CA PHE A 534 1.02 19.99 -8.14
C PHE A 534 0.77 20.95 -9.31
N GLY A 535 1.09 22.25 -9.15
CA GLY A 535 0.89 23.31 -10.15
C GLY A 535 2.14 24.17 -10.35
N GLY A 536 1.98 25.33 -10.95
CA GLY A 536 3.07 26.26 -11.26
C GLY A 536 3.16 27.46 -10.32
N VAL A 537 2.83 27.32 -9.04
CA VAL A 537 2.89 28.38 -8.03
C VAL A 537 4.08 28.13 -7.13
N ASP A 538 4.96 29.11 -6.97
CA ASP A 538 6.12 29.01 -6.07
C ASP A 538 5.72 29.33 -4.62
N ALA A 539 6.26 28.55 -3.67
CA ALA A 539 6.18 28.79 -2.23
C ALA A 539 7.50 28.35 -1.58
N GLU A 540 8.16 29.27 -0.88
CA GLU A 540 9.44 29.00 -0.23
C GLU A 540 9.30 28.90 1.30
N THR A 541 8.20 29.40 1.87
CA THR A 541 7.97 29.44 3.31
C THR A 541 6.60 28.86 3.70
N PRO A 542 6.42 28.35 4.93
CA PRO A 542 5.12 27.93 5.45
C PRO A 542 4.05 29.03 5.37
N GLU A 543 4.45 30.30 5.51
CA GLU A 543 3.57 31.47 5.40
C GLU A 543 3.06 31.67 3.97
N ASP A 544 3.88 31.37 2.95
CA ASP A 544 3.46 31.39 1.55
C ASP A 544 2.40 30.32 1.30
N VAL A 545 2.61 29.12 1.84
CA VAL A 545 1.64 28.01 1.76
C VAL A 545 0.32 28.40 2.42
N ALA A 546 0.35 29.01 3.60
CA ALA A 546 -0.87 29.46 4.30
C ALA A 546 -1.65 30.49 3.48
N ARG A 547 -0.97 31.44 2.82
CA ARG A 547 -1.59 32.42 1.91
C ARG A 547 -2.22 31.76 0.69
N ILE A 548 -1.54 30.79 0.11
CA ILE A 548 -2.05 30.00 -1.02
C ILE A 548 -3.32 29.27 -0.63
N TRP A 549 -3.33 28.58 0.49
CA TRP A 549 -4.49 27.87 1.02
C TRP A 549 -5.69 28.77 1.28
N ASP A 550 -5.47 29.94 1.90
CA ASP A 550 -6.54 30.91 2.17
C ASP A 550 -7.14 31.47 0.85
N ASN A 551 -6.30 31.70 -0.17
CA ASN A 551 -6.75 32.11 -1.50
C ASN A 551 -7.56 31.01 -2.21
N VAL A 552 -7.10 29.76 -2.16
CA VAL A 552 -7.81 28.61 -2.76
C VAL A 552 -9.15 28.41 -2.05
N LYS A 553 -9.19 28.38 -0.72
CA LYS A 553 -10.43 28.27 0.07
C LYS A 553 -11.43 29.40 -0.22
N ARG A 554 -10.95 30.61 -0.48
CA ARG A 554 -11.79 31.74 -0.88
C ARG A 554 -12.44 31.49 -2.24
N ARG A 555 -11.64 31.06 -3.24
CA ARG A 555 -12.15 30.72 -4.58
C ARG A 555 -13.13 29.56 -4.54
N GLU A 556 -12.88 28.52 -3.74
CA GLU A 556 -13.81 27.40 -3.53
C GLU A 556 -15.18 27.89 -3.06
N ARG A 557 -15.24 28.83 -2.12
CA ARG A 557 -16.49 29.44 -1.63
C ARG A 557 -17.20 30.27 -2.71
N GLU A 558 -16.43 31.08 -3.44
CA GLU A 558 -16.96 31.91 -4.55
C GLU A 558 -17.59 31.03 -5.65
N THR A 559 -16.96 29.87 -5.95
CA THR A 559 -17.45 28.94 -6.98
C THR A 559 -18.65 28.13 -6.48
N ALA A 560 -18.64 27.68 -5.22
CA ALA A 560 -19.78 26.95 -4.62
C ALA A 560 -21.02 27.86 -4.49
N GLY A 561 -20.87 29.14 -4.13
CA GLY A 561 -21.96 30.11 -4.05
C GLY A 561 -22.62 30.44 -5.39
N ALA A 562 -21.94 30.21 -6.53
CA ALA A 562 -22.51 30.45 -7.87
C ALA A 562 -23.39 29.27 -8.37
N SER A 563 -23.27 28.09 -7.78
CA SER A 563 -23.88 26.84 -8.25
C SER A 563 -25.07 26.34 -7.43
N ALA A 564 -25.26 26.81 -6.19
CA ALA A 564 -26.36 26.38 -5.33
C ALA A 564 -27.04 27.60 -4.69
N ARG A 565 -28.37 27.67 -4.77
CA ARG A 565 -29.22 28.48 -3.87
C ARG A 565 -29.24 27.80 -2.49
N GLU A 566 -28.10 27.69 -1.83
CA GLU A 566 -28.07 27.38 -0.41
C GLU A 566 -28.19 28.68 0.40
N PRO A 567 -28.80 28.64 1.60
CA PRO A 567 -28.89 29.82 2.47
C PRO A 567 -27.48 30.30 2.76
N GLU A 568 -27.27 31.64 2.79
CA GLU A 568 -25.97 32.24 3.16
C GLU A 568 -25.49 31.61 4.47
N VAL A 569 -24.50 30.74 4.38
CA VAL A 569 -23.86 30.12 5.55
C VAL A 569 -23.07 31.22 6.27
N GLY A 570 -23.45 31.55 7.48
CA GLY A 570 -22.77 32.56 8.29
C GLY A 570 -21.29 32.21 8.50
N LEU A 571 -20.46 33.23 8.75
CA LEU A 571 -19.01 33.09 8.93
C LEU A 571 -18.65 32.00 9.95
N LEU A 572 -19.44 31.85 10.99
CA LEU A 572 -19.22 30.94 12.11
C LEU A 572 -19.90 29.57 11.95
N ASP A 573 -20.89 29.44 11.05
CA ASP A 573 -21.69 28.19 10.89
C ASP A 573 -20.83 27.00 10.43
N SER A 574 -19.70 27.27 9.78
CA SER A 574 -18.76 26.25 9.35
C SER A 574 -17.77 25.78 10.45
N VAL A 575 -17.93 26.23 11.70
CA VAL A 575 -17.25 25.66 12.87
C VAL A 575 -18.11 24.51 13.40
N PRO A 576 -17.61 23.27 13.39
CA PRO A 576 -18.40 22.12 13.86
C PRO A 576 -18.79 22.27 15.33
N ARG A 577 -20.08 22.10 15.63
CA ARG A 577 -20.61 22.22 17.00
C ARG A 577 -20.20 21.07 17.92
N ALA A 578 -19.77 19.96 17.33
CA ALA A 578 -19.29 18.77 18.05
C ALA A 578 -17.81 18.86 18.49
N MET A 579 -17.12 19.96 18.15
CA MET A 579 -15.75 20.16 18.61
C MET A 579 -15.68 20.37 20.12
N PRO A 580 -14.55 19.99 20.80
CA PRO A 580 -14.28 20.38 22.19
C PRO A 580 -14.44 21.89 22.38
N ALA A 581 -15.01 22.28 23.51
CA ALA A 581 -15.49 23.65 23.70
C ALA A 581 -14.39 24.71 23.59
N LEU A 582 -13.19 24.45 24.14
CA LEU A 582 -12.06 25.37 24.04
C LEU A 582 -11.54 25.50 22.61
N MET A 583 -11.46 24.38 21.90
CA MET A 583 -11.07 24.35 20.49
C MET A 583 -12.11 25.06 19.60
N GLN A 584 -13.40 24.85 19.88
CA GLN A 584 -14.49 25.57 19.21
C GLN A 584 -14.40 27.08 19.43
N CYS A 585 -14.22 27.51 20.68
CA CYS A 585 -14.03 28.91 21.06
C CYS A 585 -12.84 29.54 20.32
N GLN A 586 -11.68 28.86 20.30
CA GLN A 586 -10.49 29.37 19.63
C GLN A 586 -10.70 29.51 18.11
N LYS A 587 -11.43 28.59 17.47
CA LYS A 587 -11.78 28.68 16.05
C LYS A 587 -12.79 29.77 15.75
N ILE A 588 -13.81 29.96 16.59
CA ILE A 588 -14.81 31.01 16.45
C ILE A 588 -14.11 32.38 16.53
N SER A 589 -13.31 32.59 17.56
CA SER A 589 -12.56 33.84 17.77
C SER A 589 -11.57 34.13 16.64
N ALA A 590 -10.81 33.13 16.19
CA ALA A 590 -9.89 33.31 15.08
C ALA A 590 -10.60 33.67 13.74
N ARG A 591 -11.87 33.27 13.55
CA ARG A 591 -12.65 33.70 12.40
C ARG A 591 -13.18 35.11 12.52
N ALA A 592 -13.62 35.50 13.73
CA ALA A 592 -14.03 36.87 14.02
C ALA A 592 -12.87 37.86 13.82
N ALA A 593 -11.68 37.50 14.30
CA ALA A 593 -10.45 38.25 14.10
C ALA A 593 -10.10 38.49 12.61
N LYS A 594 -10.31 37.50 11.74
CA LYS A 594 -10.04 37.63 10.29
C LYS A 594 -10.89 38.70 9.58
N VAL A 595 -12.02 39.07 10.12
CA VAL A 595 -12.86 40.14 9.57
C VAL A 595 -12.72 41.47 10.33
N GLY A 596 -11.71 41.56 11.19
CA GLY A 596 -11.38 42.77 11.93
C GLY A 596 -12.09 42.91 13.28
N PHE A 597 -12.79 41.85 13.73
CA PHE A 597 -13.40 41.84 15.08
C PHE A 597 -12.43 41.16 16.05
N ASP A 598 -11.46 41.96 16.54
CA ASP A 598 -10.41 41.49 17.44
C ASP A 598 -9.94 42.66 18.35
N TRP A 599 -9.20 42.33 19.38
CA TRP A 599 -8.51 43.30 20.24
C TRP A 599 -7.22 43.75 19.57
N ASP A 600 -6.78 44.99 19.89
CA ASP A 600 -5.54 45.55 19.36
C ASP A 600 -4.29 44.75 19.83
N ASP A 601 -4.31 44.30 21.09
CA ASP A 601 -3.27 43.51 21.70
C ASP A 601 -3.80 42.60 22.84
N VAL A 602 -2.94 41.75 23.38
CA VAL A 602 -3.27 40.81 24.46
C VAL A 602 -3.66 41.54 25.79
N SER A 603 -3.22 42.78 25.98
CA SER A 603 -3.58 43.59 27.18
C SER A 603 -5.09 43.83 27.21
N GLY A 604 -5.69 44.19 26.06
CA GLY A 604 -7.14 44.37 25.95
C GLY A 604 -7.93 43.11 26.26
N VAL A 605 -7.37 41.93 25.93
CA VAL A 605 -8.01 40.66 26.28
C VAL A 605 -7.92 40.39 27.79
N TRP A 606 -6.78 40.72 28.43
CA TRP A 606 -6.67 40.61 29.89
C TRP A 606 -7.61 41.55 30.64
N ASP A 607 -7.83 42.77 30.12
CA ASP A 607 -8.84 43.68 30.69
C ASP A 607 -10.24 43.06 30.63
N LYS A 608 -10.57 42.34 29.51
CA LYS A 608 -11.84 41.61 29.37
C LYS A 608 -11.93 40.43 30.34
N VAL A 609 -10.84 39.69 30.56
CA VAL A 609 -10.79 38.59 31.56
C VAL A 609 -11.11 39.15 32.95
N HIS A 610 -10.60 40.34 33.29
CA HIS A 610 -10.91 40.99 34.59
C HIS A 610 -12.37 41.43 34.68
N GLU A 611 -12.92 41.96 33.59
CA GLU A 611 -14.34 42.35 33.52
C GLU A 611 -15.25 41.11 33.73
N GLU A 612 -15.06 40.03 33.00
CA GLU A 612 -15.83 38.79 33.09
C GLU A 612 -15.73 38.14 34.49
N ARG A 613 -14.52 38.19 35.09
CA ARG A 613 -14.35 37.72 36.47
C ARG A 613 -15.22 38.56 37.44
N ASP A 614 -15.21 39.89 37.30
CA ASP A 614 -15.97 40.78 38.19
C ASP A 614 -17.47 40.62 37.96
N GLU A 615 -17.92 40.26 36.76
CA GLU A 615 -19.31 39.92 36.43
C GLU A 615 -19.70 38.58 37.05
N PHE A 616 -18.87 37.55 36.92
CA PHE A 616 -19.04 36.27 37.60
C PHE A 616 -19.14 36.43 39.13
N GLU A 617 -18.31 37.27 39.74
CA GLU A 617 -18.33 37.49 41.19
C GLU A 617 -19.61 38.20 41.69
N ARG A 618 -20.22 39.04 40.83
CA ARG A 618 -21.47 39.76 41.15
C ARG A 618 -22.70 38.88 41.13
N GLU A 619 -22.67 37.79 40.37
CA GLU A 619 -23.82 36.92 40.22
C GLU A 619 -23.99 35.99 41.44
N PRO A 620 -25.25 35.69 41.86
CA PRO A 620 -25.52 34.82 43.00
C PRO A 620 -25.00 33.39 42.81
N THR A 621 -24.41 32.83 43.87
CA THR A 621 -23.90 31.45 43.84
C THR A 621 -25.04 30.46 43.49
N GLY A 622 -24.79 29.59 42.48
CA GLY A 622 -25.74 28.60 42.02
C GLY A 622 -26.79 29.12 41.02
N SER A 623 -26.72 30.42 40.62
CA SER A 623 -27.59 30.94 39.54
C SER A 623 -27.14 30.50 38.17
N GLN A 624 -28.06 30.44 37.24
CA GLN A 624 -27.76 30.19 35.83
C GLN A 624 -26.94 31.34 35.21
N ALA A 625 -27.20 32.58 35.63
CA ALA A 625 -26.44 33.74 35.21
C ALA A 625 -24.95 33.58 35.57
N ARG A 626 -24.64 33.20 36.81
CA ARG A 626 -23.27 32.93 37.24
C ARG A 626 -22.57 31.85 36.39
N ALA A 627 -23.30 30.82 35.94
CA ALA A 627 -22.75 29.81 35.07
C ALA A 627 -22.44 30.36 33.66
N LEU A 628 -23.23 31.29 33.15
CA LEU A 628 -22.98 31.94 31.87
C LEU A 628 -21.74 32.86 31.96
N GLU A 629 -21.63 33.72 33.00
CA GLU A 629 -20.44 34.56 33.21
C GLU A 629 -19.16 33.74 33.36
N PHE A 630 -19.24 32.53 33.97
CA PHE A 630 -18.10 31.61 33.99
C PHE A 630 -17.73 31.14 32.61
N GLY A 631 -18.71 30.92 31.73
CA GLY A 631 -18.49 30.60 30.32
C GLY A 631 -17.79 31.73 29.57
N ASP A 632 -18.19 32.99 29.80
CA ASP A 632 -17.61 34.17 29.18
C ASP A 632 -16.18 34.44 29.68
N LEU A 633 -15.91 34.18 30.97
CA LEU A 633 -14.56 34.18 31.52
C LEU A 633 -13.66 33.13 30.82
N LEU A 634 -14.14 31.89 30.62
CA LEU A 634 -13.39 30.88 29.90
C LEU A 634 -13.16 31.29 28.44
N PHE A 635 -14.16 31.88 27.78
CA PHE A 635 -14.06 32.36 26.40
C PHE A 635 -12.95 33.44 26.29
N SER A 636 -12.89 34.36 27.24
CA SER A 636 -11.87 35.42 27.30
C SER A 636 -10.47 34.83 27.54
N LEU A 637 -10.32 33.82 28.42
CA LEU A 637 -9.06 33.12 28.64
C LEU A 637 -8.57 32.37 27.38
N VAL A 638 -9.48 31.77 26.64
CA VAL A 638 -9.12 31.13 25.35
C VAL A 638 -8.65 32.14 24.31
N ASN A 639 -9.19 33.41 24.36
CA ASN A 639 -8.70 34.46 23.48
C ASN A 639 -7.29 34.94 23.88
N VAL A 640 -6.94 34.94 25.17
CA VAL A 640 -5.54 35.14 25.60
C VAL A 640 -4.65 34.09 24.97
N ALA A 641 -5.01 32.79 25.10
CA ALA A 641 -4.26 31.70 24.51
C ALA A 641 -4.11 31.86 22.98
N ARG A 642 -5.16 32.24 22.26
CA ARG A 642 -5.14 32.50 20.82
C ARG A 642 -4.14 33.60 20.45
N MET A 643 -4.14 34.72 21.15
CA MET A 643 -3.23 35.85 20.88
C MET A 643 -1.76 35.50 21.19
N GLU A 644 -1.52 34.71 22.21
CA GLU A 644 -0.19 34.19 22.57
C GLU A 644 0.27 32.99 21.70
N GLY A 645 -0.55 32.55 20.73
CA GLY A 645 -0.24 31.40 19.88
C GLY A 645 -0.29 30.07 20.61
N ILE A 646 -1.00 29.95 21.72
CA ILE A 646 -1.15 28.76 22.54
C ILE A 646 -2.40 28.00 22.09
N ASP A 647 -2.28 26.66 21.91
CA ASP A 647 -3.42 25.77 21.78
C ASP A 647 -4.08 25.57 23.15
N ALA A 648 -5.25 26.16 23.37
CA ALA A 648 -5.92 26.15 24.65
C ALA A 648 -6.35 24.75 25.12
N GLU A 649 -6.85 23.91 24.20
CA GLU A 649 -7.26 22.53 24.48
C GLU A 649 -6.02 21.68 24.83
N GLY A 650 -4.97 21.75 24.01
CA GLY A 650 -3.72 21.04 24.24
C GLY A 650 -3.02 21.46 25.54
N ALA A 651 -3.04 22.75 25.88
CA ALA A 651 -2.47 23.27 27.14
C ALA A 651 -3.21 22.75 28.37
N LEU A 652 -4.55 22.68 28.31
CA LEU A 652 -5.36 22.12 29.39
C LEU A 652 -5.15 20.62 29.51
N ALA A 653 -5.09 19.90 28.39
CA ALA A 653 -4.80 18.45 28.37
C ALA A 653 -3.43 18.14 29.01
N GLN A 654 -2.39 18.92 28.69
CA GLN A 654 -1.07 18.78 29.33
C GLN A 654 -1.10 19.05 30.84
N SER A 655 -1.93 20.01 31.26
CA SER A 655 -2.11 20.28 32.69
C SER A 655 -2.83 19.16 33.43
N ASN A 656 -3.82 18.54 32.80
CA ASN A 656 -4.51 17.37 33.31
C ASN A 656 -3.54 16.19 33.47
N GLU A 657 -2.72 15.93 32.45
CA GLU A 657 -1.73 14.85 32.47
C GLU A 657 -0.66 15.09 33.55
N LYS A 658 -0.19 16.32 33.70
CA LYS A 658 0.71 16.69 34.79
C LYS A 658 0.07 16.45 36.15
N PHE A 659 -1.22 16.74 36.30
CA PHE A 659 -1.95 16.47 37.55
C PHE A 659 -2.05 14.97 37.82
N ARG A 660 -2.39 14.16 36.80
CA ARG A 660 -2.48 12.69 36.91
C ARG A 660 -1.14 12.07 37.34
N ARG A 661 -0.03 12.45 36.68
CA ARG A 661 1.31 11.95 37.05
C ARG A 661 1.66 12.25 38.51
N ARG A 662 1.40 13.48 38.96
CA ARG A 662 1.64 13.86 40.36
C ARG A 662 0.76 13.09 41.33
N TRP A 663 -0.49 12.89 40.95
CA TRP A 663 -1.43 12.11 41.75
C TRP A 663 -0.98 10.64 41.90
N SER A 664 -0.62 9.98 40.79
CA SER A 664 -0.06 8.62 40.82
C SER A 664 1.19 8.55 41.71
N ARG A 665 2.06 9.57 41.63
CA ARG A 665 3.24 9.63 42.52
C ARG A 665 2.84 9.80 44.00
N MET A 666 1.80 10.56 44.31
CA MET A 666 1.27 10.64 45.67
C MET A 666 0.74 9.29 46.19
N GLU A 667 0.04 8.53 45.34
CA GLU A 667 -0.42 7.19 45.65
C GLU A 667 0.75 6.25 45.97
N ASP A 668 1.82 6.30 45.17
CA ASP A 668 3.04 5.55 45.43
C ASP A 668 3.67 5.94 46.78
N LEU A 669 3.81 7.24 47.03
CA LEU A 669 4.36 7.78 48.27
C LEU A 669 3.53 7.39 49.50
N ALA A 670 2.20 7.36 49.40
CA ALA A 670 1.30 6.90 50.46
C ALA A 670 1.48 5.39 50.68
N ARG A 671 1.56 4.60 49.64
CA ARG A 671 1.81 3.15 49.69
C ARG A 671 3.17 2.83 50.30
N GLU A 672 4.22 3.60 49.97
CA GLU A 672 5.53 3.50 50.63
C GLU A 672 5.45 3.74 52.17
N LYS A 673 4.54 4.60 52.62
CA LYS A 673 4.27 4.87 54.05
C LYS A 673 3.30 3.88 54.68
N GLY A 674 2.73 2.93 53.90
CA GLY A 674 1.78 1.95 54.38
C GLY A 674 0.40 2.51 54.72
N CYS A 675 -0.02 3.59 54.08
CA CYS A 675 -1.33 4.23 54.25
C CYS A 675 -2.02 4.49 52.91
N ASP A 676 -3.35 4.57 52.94
CA ASP A 676 -4.16 4.94 51.77
C ASP A 676 -4.39 6.46 51.78
N LEU A 677 -4.53 7.07 50.58
CA LEU A 677 -4.70 8.54 50.46
C LEU A 677 -5.94 9.07 51.14
N ASP A 678 -7.03 8.30 51.16
CA ASP A 678 -8.30 8.64 51.77
C ASP A 678 -8.26 8.67 53.32
N ALA A 679 -7.23 8.06 53.90
CA ALA A 679 -6.98 8.06 55.35
C ALA A 679 -6.16 9.30 55.79
N LEU A 680 -5.64 10.09 54.87
CA LEU A 680 -4.75 11.22 55.13
C LEU A 680 -5.54 12.52 55.31
N SER A 681 -5.03 13.37 56.20
CA SER A 681 -5.53 14.76 56.35
C SER A 681 -5.14 15.62 55.15
N THR A 682 -5.85 16.72 54.88
CA THR A 682 -5.53 17.68 53.82
C THR A 682 -4.09 18.20 53.93
N ALA A 683 -3.54 18.37 55.12
CA ALA A 683 -2.17 18.80 55.34
C ALA A 683 -1.17 17.72 54.85
N GLU A 684 -1.39 16.46 55.20
CA GLU A 684 -0.54 15.35 54.74
C GLU A 684 -0.64 15.10 53.24
N LEU A 685 -1.83 15.28 52.64
CA LEU A 685 -2.00 15.25 51.21
C LEU A 685 -1.20 16.37 50.50
N ASN A 686 -1.22 17.58 51.04
CA ASN A 686 -0.43 18.69 50.52
C ASN A 686 1.09 18.42 50.61
N GLU A 687 1.57 17.83 51.71
CA GLU A 687 2.97 17.41 51.83
C GLU A 687 3.36 16.36 50.79
N LEU A 688 2.52 15.39 50.51
CA LEU A 688 2.75 14.42 49.43
C LEU A 688 2.75 15.07 48.08
N TRP A 689 1.83 15.97 47.81
CA TRP A 689 1.76 16.74 46.57
C TRP A 689 3.03 17.60 46.33
N ASP A 690 3.48 18.30 47.35
CA ASP A 690 4.70 19.14 47.26
C ASP A 690 5.94 18.26 47.03
N ARG A 691 6.00 17.10 47.65
CA ARG A 691 7.05 16.11 47.40
C ARG A 691 7.01 15.56 45.97
N ALA A 692 5.84 15.15 45.47
CA ALA A 692 5.67 14.68 44.09
C ALA A 692 6.11 15.76 43.07
N LYS A 693 5.77 17.05 43.35
CA LYS A 693 6.17 18.19 42.52
C LYS A 693 7.68 18.45 42.57
N GLN A 694 8.35 18.28 43.72
CA GLN A 694 9.79 18.39 43.80
C GLN A 694 10.54 17.27 43.07
N GLU A 695 10.07 16.04 43.16
CA GLU A 695 10.66 14.90 42.48
C GLU A 695 10.54 15.06 40.93
N GLU A 696 9.38 15.54 40.43
CA GLU A 696 9.18 15.81 39.00
C GLU A 696 10.13 16.91 38.46
N SER A 697 10.48 17.90 39.28
CA SER A 697 11.38 19.00 38.86
C SER A 697 12.87 18.59 38.80
N HIS A 698 13.25 17.41 39.29
CA HIS A 698 14.63 16.89 39.33
C HIS A 698 14.83 15.71 38.35
N SER A 699 13.78 15.24 37.72
CA SER A 699 13.80 14.25 36.61
C SER A 699 13.68 14.94 35.24
#